data_2ac68a7afa72918c2fa6886def719088
#
_entry.id   2ac68a7afa72918c2fa6886def719088
#
_cell.length_a   1.000
_cell.length_b   1.000
_cell.length_c   1.000
_cell.angle_alpha   90.00
_cell.angle_beta   90.00
_cell.angle_gamma   90.00
#
_symmetry.space_group_name_H-M   'P 1'
#
loop_
_entity.id
_entity.type
_entity.pdbx_description
1 polymer ?
#
loop_
_entity_poly.entity_id
_entity_poly.type
_entity_poly.pdbx_seq_one_letter_code
_entity_poly.pdbx_strand_id
1 'polypeptide(L)'
;MTRRRTIVFFPCHSLDDFPTWLGDSEADELLAAWTAAWHPRLIAAAGRMPAWASVEVPPGNDAEVLGIVTASCDDRLVGRLDPASTPGSRWVRRAGDRPATVRQALSALELPVDSESPVPPLPPPAPSATADAVPADPTKPQPPREAGVDDFYAFGLAWLLSELLARRMRSTTGLGSTAAFTGGPSDEPATGFEERLVAGARAWESGDATAAAEALAECYGHLEAARARYYPVDVWLTDLVLLADTTLGPRLAAELDAPVPLCLVATGRLIENLARTDPALTARLRQACDAGRVTPAGGRYDEAPLDGLFPETIRESFLQGHRAWKLAVGRVPTTFAQFGGGWSAILPQILTHFDYAGVIWNLFDGTPLPDPGLGRIRWEGTGSGCLEGIARPPLDARRASTVLNLADRIGDALDNEHTAIVQFAHYAGMASPWFDDLRRIGAWTTALGTFVTPDEHFRRTPGSGKVVSWEPDSYPVSRPPADPAATDSAAADPIAPRVAAVRSEAQRLVAGRKVLAGLPATASAAPGGKRVIRAAGAAGAADVAPAASAVPAAAAKKKPSGGLLGGLARGLFGGGSEDRLVLEHDKLRVRVNPQTGGLLSVRRPEDRGNRLSQHLAMRTTRPPPAVGSPWEDPQERAEYGQATAESVTRTGERTILSRGHCSDSKGRKLLSFTQRVELLEGLPLARLDIEVTIDASAATKPGAVAALERYVACRFAWNENDDLDVVRSLHGQSVVSERTLITAPHFLSLRPVHAGGAADVNILTGALPWHLRASPHILDSLLLAGDATTGKFTLAVGLGLARPWDAALDLIATGSLAAPPPAAPPATTADHVRITWQGPVMRGGRPIGVRVGLVESQGKGGDVTVDWGFDVAAARVADALGRPGGSQSVTVAGRSTTTYLRRWEWLQIDLLFPGQESAGEWPTEETANA
;
A
#
# COMPACT_ATOMS: atom_id res chain seq x y z
N MET A 1 -26.83 -20.74 -53.35
CA MET A 1 -25.73 -21.00 -52.38
C MET A 1 -26.34 -21.17 -51.00
N THR A 2 -26.27 -22.36 -50.40
CA THR A 2 -26.67 -22.61 -49.04
C THR A 2 -25.79 -21.76 -48.12
N ARG A 3 -26.41 -20.84 -47.36
CA ARG A 3 -25.69 -19.94 -46.48
C ARG A 3 -25.20 -20.72 -45.25
N ARG A 4 -23.88 -20.96 -45.14
CA ARG A 4 -23.26 -21.57 -43.95
C ARG A 4 -23.43 -20.65 -42.75
N ARG A 5 -23.64 -21.25 -41.54
CA ARG A 5 -23.65 -20.52 -40.26
C ARG A 5 -22.37 -20.79 -39.52
N THR A 6 -21.68 -19.76 -39.00
CA THR A 6 -20.58 -19.92 -38.04
C THR A 6 -21.18 -20.03 -36.65
N ILE A 7 -20.92 -21.14 -35.95
CA ILE A 7 -21.49 -21.42 -34.61
C ILE A 7 -20.37 -21.74 -33.65
N VAL A 8 -20.33 -21.04 -32.50
CA VAL A 8 -19.46 -21.33 -31.39
C VAL A 8 -20.23 -22.04 -30.28
N PHE A 9 -19.68 -23.14 -29.78
CA PHE A 9 -20.35 -23.94 -28.75
C PHE A 9 -19.98 -23.46 -27.35
N PHE A 10 -21.03 -23.12 -26.56
CA PHE A 10 -20.88 -22.63 -25.20
C PHE A 10 -21.21 -23.74 -24.17
N PRO A 11 -20.49 -23.78 -23.01
CA PRO A 11 -20.71 -24.78 -21.96
C PRO A 11 -21.92 -24.41 -21.04
N CYS A 12 -23.01 -23.96 -21.62
CA CYS A 12 -24.24 -23.54 -20.94
C CYS A 12 -25.49 -24.05 -21.67
N HIS A 13 -26.60 -24.08 -20.94
CA HIS A 13 -27.89 -24.43 -21.54
C HIS A 13 -28.51 -23.24 -22.27
N SER A 14 -28.43 -22.08 -21.68
CA SER A 14 -28.85 -20.78 -22.25
C SER A 14 -27.86 -19.69 -21.86
N LEU A 15 -27.97 -18.46 -22.39
CA LEU A 15 -27.15 -17.34 -21.94
C LEU A 15 -27.56 -16.82 -20.55
N ASP A 16 -28.72 -17.21 -20.02
CA ASP A 16 -29.14 -16.87 -18.66
C ASP A 16 -28.37 -17.68 -17.59
N ASP A 17 -27.85 -18.84 -17.94
CA ASP A 17 -26.98 -19.69 -17.13
C ASP A 17 -25.54 -19.73 -17.67
N PHE A 18 -25.12 -18.67 -18.38
CA PHE A 18 -23.78 -18.57 -18.91
C PHE A 18 -22.74 -18.58 -17.79
N PRO A 19 -21.72 -19.45 -17.87
CA PRO A 19 -20.75 -19.63 -16.77
C PRO A 19 -19.73 -18.51 -16.77
N THR A 20 -20.04 -17.39 -16.14
CA THR A 20 -19.12 -16.26 -15.96
C THR A 20 -17.98 -16.56 -14.97
N TRP A 21 -18.09 -17.67 -14.19
CA TRP A 21 -17.14 -18.12 -13.17
C TRP A 21 -16.10 -19.14 -13.67
N LEU A 22 -15.95 -19.30 -14.98
CA LEU A 22 -14.92 -20.20 -15.54
C LEU A 22 -13.53 -19.86 -15.05
N GLY A 23 -12.70 -20.89 -14.93
CA GLY A 23 -11.26 -20.74 -14.70
C GLY A 23 -10.61 -19.94 -15.84
N ASP A 24 -9.45 -19.32 -15.55
CA ASP A 24 -8.83 -18.39 -16.48
C ASP A 24 -8.51 -19.04 -17.85
N SER A 25 -8.01 -20.28 -17.86
CA SER A 25 -7.73 -21.03 -19.09
C SER A 25 -8.98 -21.33 -19.90
N GLU A 26 -10.08 -21.73 -19.22
CA GLU A 26 -11.35 -22.04 -19.91
C GLU A 26 -12.00 -20.75 -20.45
N ALA A 27 -11.89 -19.65 -19.71
CA ALA A 27 -12.36 -18.33 -20.17
C ALA A 27 -11.56 -17.86 -21.38
N ASP A 28 -10.24 -18.03 -21.37
CA ASP A 28 -9.36 -17.69 -22.49
C ASP A 28 -9.72 -18.48 -23.76
N GLU A 29 -9.88 -19.80 -23.65
CA GLU A 29 -10.33 -20.67 -24.77
C GLU A 29 -11.69 -20.23 -25.33
N LEU A 30 -12.64 -19.91 -24.45
CA LEU A 30 -13.99 -19.50 -24.84
C LEU A 30 -14.01 -18.16 -25.57
N LEU A 31 -13.31 -17.17 -25.02
CA LEU A 31 -13.18 -15.85 -25.64
C LEU A 31 -12.41 -15.93 -26.96
N ALA A 32 -11.38 -16.78 -27.05
CA ALA A 32 -10.63 -17.04 -28.29
C ALA A 32 -11.56 -17.62 -29.38
N ALA A 33 -12.32 -18.64 -29.04
CA ALA A 33 -13.26 -19.27 -29.96
C ALA A 33 -14.36 -18.29 -30.40
N TRP A 34 -14.93 -17.54 -29.46
CA TRP A 34 -15.98 -16.58 -29.74
C TRP A 34 -15.49 -15.45 -30.63
N THR A 35 -14.42 -14.77 -30.26
CA THR A 35 -13.93 -13.63 -31.04
C THR A 35 -13.36 -14.04 -32.39
N ALA A 36 -12.74 -15.23 -32.50
CA ALA A 36 -12.28 -15.74 -33.78
C ALA A 36 -13.42 -15.91 -34.82
N ALA A 37 -14.62 -16.27 -34.39
CA ALA A 37 -15.79 -16.39 -35.26
C ALA A 37 -16.17 -15.03 -35.89
N TRP A 38 -15.77 -13.91 -35.27
CA TRP A 38 -16.05 -12.56 -35.76
C TRP A 38 -15.01 -12.03 -36.75
N HIS A 39 -14.12 -12.88 -37.24
CA HIS A 39 -13.22 -12.51 -38.32
C HIS A 39 -13.99 -12.07 -39.56
N PRO A 40 -13.72 -10.89 -40.16
CA PRO A 40 -14.56 -10.32 -41.26
C PRO A 40 -14.71 -11.24 -42.44
N ARG A 41 -13.69 -12.01 -42.84
CA ARG A 41 -13.82 -13.00 -43.92
C ARG A 41 -14.82 -14.11 -43.62
N LEU A 42 -14.90 -14.55 -42.34
CA LEU A 42 -15.89 -15.56 -41.94
C LEU A 42 -17.31 -14.97 -42.01
N ILE A 43 -17.48 -13.73 -41.55
CA ILE A 43 -18.78 -13.02 -41.64
C ILE A 43 -19.17 -12.79 -43.09
N ALA A 44 -18.27 -12.31 -43.94
CA ALA A 44 -18.54 -12.06 -45.37
C ALA A 44 -18.90 -13.34 -46.14
N ALA A 45 -18.16 -14.45 -45.86
CA ALA A 45 -18.42 -15.76 -46.47
C ALA A 45 -19.75 -16.38 -46.00
N ALA A 46 -20.07 -16.26 -44.71
CA ALA A 46 -21.35 -16.72 -44.16
C ALA A 46 -22.54 -15.84 -44.64
N GLY A 47 -22.30 -14.56 -44.88
CA GLY A 47 -23.35 -13.55 -45.14
C GLY A 47 -24.29 -13.36 -43.96
N ARG A 48 -23.84 -13.70 -42.76
CA ARG A 48 -24.54 -13.63 -41.48
C ARG A 48 -23.59 -13.40 -40.33
N MET A 49 -24.10 -12.89 -39.20
CA MET A 49 -23.37 -12.79 -37.95
C MET A 49 -23.08 -14.19 -37.36
N PRO A 50 -22.00 -14.37 -36.61
CA PRO A 50 -21.74 -15.58 -35.84
C PRO A 50 -22.86 -15.85 -34.83
N ALA A 51 -23.12 -17.13 -34.56
CA ALA A 51 -24.08 -17.57 -33.58
C ALA A 51 -23.43 -18.43 -32.52
N TRP A 52 -24.10 -18.64 -31.39
CA TRP A 52 -23.70 -19.60 -30.37
C TRP A 52 -24.71 -20.75 -30.34
N ALA A 53 -24.24 -21.90 -29.81
CA ALA A 53 -25.09 -23.03 -29.51
C ALA A 53 -24.69 -23.67 -28.19
N SER A 54 -25.67 -24.24 -27.50
CA SER A 54 -25.40 -25.02 -26.28
C SER A 54 -24.70 -26.35 -26.60
N VAL A 55 -23.67 -26.72 -25.82
CA VAL A 55 -23.10 -28.07 -25.89
C VAL A 55 -24.10 -29.14 -25.43
N GLU A 56 -25.13 -28.76 -24.66
CA GLU A 56 -26.16 -29.69 -24.14
C GLU A 56 -27.29 -29.90 -25.11
N VAL A 57 -27.60 -28.89 -25.92
CA VAL A 57 -28.67 -28.92 -26.94
C VAL A 57 -28.07 -28.44 -28.28
N PRO A 58 -27.27 -29.27 -28.94
CA PRO A 58 -26.70 -28.88 -30.24
C PRO A 58 -27.78 -28.70 -31.31
N PRO A 59 -27.52 -27.80 -32.28
CA PRO A 59 -28.46 -27.56 -33.38
C PRO A 59 -28.70 -28.82 -34.20
N GLY A 60 -29.91 -28.98 -34.76
CA GLY A 60 -30.26 -30.09 -35.62
C GLY A 60 -29.44 -30.11 -36.91
N ASN A 61 -29.42 -31.27 -37.59
CA ASN A 61 -28.55 -31.57 -38.74
C ASN A 61 -28.94 -30.87 -40.08
N ASP A 62 -29.85 -29.89 -40.05
CA ASP A 62 -30.48 -29.37 -41.28
C ASP A 62 -29.75 -28.24 -42.00
N ALA A 63 -28.61 -27.76 -41.45
CA ALA A 63 -27.86 -26.63 -42.02
C ALA A 63 -26.36 -26.91 -42.14
N GLU A 64 -25.72 -26.45 -43.22
CA GLU A 64 -24.26 -26.41 -43.30
C GLU A 64 -23.69 -25.45 -42.26
N VAL A 65 -22.79 -25.93 -41.41
CA VAL A 65 -22.24 -25.19 -40.26
C VAL A 65 -20.69 -25.19 -40.29
N LEU A 66 -20.10 -24.06 -39.94
CA LEU A 66 -18.74 -24.01 -39.39
C LEU A 66 -18.85 -24.04 -37.86
N GLY A 67 -18.62 -25.18 -37.26
CA GLY A 67 -18.63 -25.35 -35.82
C GLY A 67 -17.26 -25.05 -35.20
N ILE A 68 -17.19 -24.18 -34.19
CA ILE A 68 -15.96 -23.89 -33.42
C ILE A 68 -16.19 -24.36 -31.99
N VAL A 69 -15.35 -25.28 -31.51
CA VAL A 69 -15.51 -25.96 -30.26
C VAL A 69 -14.21 -25.86 -29.46
N THR A 70 -14.27 -25.36 -28.22
CA THR A 70 -13.12 -25.31 -27.32
C THR A 70 -12.74 -26.70 -26.80
N ALA A 71 -11.54 -26.87 -26.25
CA ALA A 71 -11.12 -28.14 -25.70
C ALA A 71 -12.06 -28.60 -24.57
N SER A 72 -12.48 -27.69 -23.71
CA SER A 72 -13.40 -27.97 -22.59
C SER A 72 -14.81 -28.35 -23.03
N CYS A 73 -15.27 -27.84 -24.18
CA CYS A 73 -16.57 -28.17 -24.77
C CYS A 73 -16.55 -29.46 -25.63
N ASP A 74 -15.39 -29.77 -26.23
CA ASP A 74 -15.25 -30.91 -27.15
C ASP A 74 -15.57 -32.24 -26.48
N ASP A 75 -15.08 -32.43 -25.26
CA ASP A 75 -15.32 -33.65 -24.49
C ASP A 75 -16.82 -33.85 -24.11
N ARG A 76 -17.58 -32.74 -23.97
CA ARG A 76 -19.02 -32.76 -23.68
C ARG A 76 -19.88 -33.05 -24.92
N LEU A 77 -19.36 -32.78 -26.10
CA LEU A 77 -20.05 -33.02 -27.38
C LEU A 77 -19.86 -34.46 -27.88
N VAL A 78 -18.89 -35.21 -27.36
CA VAL A 78 -18.66 -36.63 -27.74
C VAL A 78 -19.92 -37.46 -27.49
N GLY A 79 -20.42 -38.09 -28.55
CA GLY A 79 -21.61 -38.90 -28.51
C GLY A 79 -22.96 -38.17 -28.65
N ARG A 80 -22.94 -36.79 -28.62
CA ARG A 80 -24.13 -35.95 -28.83
C ARG A 80 -24.20 -35.37 -30.23
N LEU A 81 -23.06 -35.14 -30.87
CA LEU A 81 -22.95 -34.61 -32.24
C LEU A 81 -21.90 -35.44 -32.95
N ASP A 82 -22.28 -36.11 -34.03
CA ASP A 82 -21.33 -36.76 -34.94
C ASP A 82 -20.98 -35.79 -36.06
N PRO A 83 -19.77 -35.21 -36.12
CA PRO A 83 -19.37 -34.30 -37.19
C PRO A 83 -19.45 -34.93 -38.58
N ALA A 84 -19.40 -36.29 -38.67
CA ALA A 84 -19.54 -36.99 -39.95
C ALA A 84 -20.99 -37.13 -40.43
N SER A 85 -21.97 -36.90 -39.54
CA SER A 85 -23.38 -37.07 -39.88
C SER A 85 -24.02 -35.84 -40.56
N THR A 86 -23.31 -34.70 -40.62
CA THR A 86 -23.83 -33.47 -41.22
C THR A 86 -23.05 -33.14 -42.50
N PRO A 87 -23.55 -33.57 -43.69
CA PRO A 87 -22.87 -33.30 -44.95
C PRO A 87 -22.69 -31.79 -45.21
N GLY A 88 -21.48 -31.39 -45.58
CA GLY A 88 -21.15 -29.99 -45.87
C GLY A 88 -20.71 -29.16 -44.68
N SER A 89 -20.86 -29.62 -43.42
CA SER A 89 -20.37 -28.93 -42.24
C SER A 89 -18.85 -29.06 -42.08
N ARG A 90 -18.24 -28.06 -41.48
CA ARG A 90 -16.79 -27.99 -41.15
C ARG A 90 -16.61 -27.73 -39.65
N TRP A 91 -15.54 -28.26 -39.10
CA TRP A 91 -15.34 -28.23 -37.67
C TRP A 91 -13.92 -27.78 -37.29
N VAL A 92 -13.82 -26.79 -36.42
CA VAL A 92 -12.61 -26.44 -35.68
C VAL A 92 -12.78 -27.00 -34.26
N ARG A 93 -12.12 -28.13 -34.00
CA ARG A 93 -12.21 -28.81 -32.71
C ARG A 93 -10.99 -28.48 -31.86
N ARG A 94 -11.20 -28.42 -30.55
CA ARG A 94 -10.16 -28.03 -29.59
C ARG A 94 -9.48 -26.71 -29.97
N ALA A 95 -10.34 -25.72 -30.28
CA ALA A 95 -9.91 -24.39 -30.60
C ALA A 95 -8.92 -23.87 -29.52
N GLY A 96 -7.75 -23.44 -29.95
CA GLY A 96 -6.70 -22.90 -29.11
C GLY A 96 -6.81 -21.38 -28.94
N ASP A 97 -5.66 -20.68 -29.08
CA ASP A 97 -5.66 -19.23 -29.08
C ASP A 97 -6.41 -18.64 -30.30
N ARG A 98 -6.77 -17.35 -30.23
CA ARG A 98 -7.52 -16.67 -31.28
C ARG A 98 -6.85 -16.77 -32.66
N PRO A 99 -5.53 -16.47 -32.83
CA PRO A 99 -4.87 -16.58 -34.12
C PRO A 99 -4.89 -18.00 -34.69
N ALA A 100 -4.66 -19.02 -33.88
CA ALA A 100 -4.69 -20.41 -34.33
C ALA A 100 -6.12 -20.82 -34.74
N THR A 101 -7.11 -20.44 -33.96
CA THR A 101 -8.53 -20.72 -34.23
C THR A 101 -8.99 -20.05 -35.53
N VAL A 102 -8.60 -18.80 -35.78
CA VAL A 102 -8.86 -18.09 -37.03
C VAL A 102 -8.24 -18.82 -38.22
N ARG A 103 -6.96 -19.17 -38.16
CA ARG A 103 -6.26 -19.91 -39.22
C ARG A 103 -6.96 -21.23 -39.55
N GLN A 104 -7.37 -21.99 -38.53
CA GLN A 104 -8.09 -23.24 -38.71
C GLN A 104 -9.46 -23.03 -39.33
N ALA A 105 -10.21 -22.01 -38.91
CA ALA A 105 -11.52 -21.68 -39.42
C ALA A 105 -11.48 -21.24 -40.91
N LEU A 106 -10.55 -20.36 -41.27
CA LEU A 106 -10.32 -19.93 -42.65
C LEU A 106 -9.89 -21.11 -43.53
N SER A 107 -8.95 -21.95 -43.07
CA SER A 107 -8.53 -23.13 -43.78
C SER A 107 -9.66 -24.14 -43.98
N ALA A 108 -10.53 -24.35 -43.01
CA ALA A 108 -11.67 -25.24 -43.08
C ALA A 108 -12.69 -24.80 -44.15
N LEU A 109 -12.75 -23.50 -44.45
CA LEU A 109 -13.61 -22.90 -45.49
C LEU A 109 -12.86 -22.61 -46.82
N GLU A 110 -11.59 -23.02 -46.91
CA GLU A 110 -10.72 -22.77 -48.08
C GLU A 110 -10.57 -21.27 -48.39
N LEU A 111 -10.66 -20.40 -47.37
CA LEU A 111 -10.48 -18.97 -47.47
C LEU A 111 -9.02 -18.59 -47.36
N PRO A 112 -8.57 -17.45 -47.93
CA PRO A 112 -7.19 -17.00 -47.80
C PRO A 112 -6.82 -16.81 -46.34
N VAL A 113 -5.70 -17.37 -45.95
CA VAL A 113 -5.08 -17.15 -44.61
C VAL A 113 -4.08 -16.02 -44.79
N ASP A 114 -4.21 -14.94 -44.02
CA ASP A 114 -3.24 -13.85 -44.06
C ASP A 114 -1.91 -14.37 -43.51
N SER A 115 -0.84 -14.15 -44.28
CA SER A 115 0.53 -14.24 -43.69
C SER A 115 0.61 -13.14 -42.63
N GLU A 116 1.03 -13.49 -41.41
CA GLU A 116 1.20 -12.56 -40.31
C GLU A 116 1.93 -11.28 -40.75
N SER A 117 1.19 -10.27 -41.14
CA SER A 117 1.74 -8.91 -41.15
C SER A 117 1.59 -8.39 -39.71
N PRO A 118 2.67 -7.94 -39.09
CA PRO A 118 2.54 -7.29 -37.80
C PRO A 118 1.54 -6.14 -37.94
N VAL A 119 0.45 -6.22 -37.17
CA VAL A 119 -0.54 -5.16 -37.10
C VAL A 119 0.20 -3.86 -36.81
N PRO A 120 0.13 -2.85 -37.66
CA PRO A 120 0.70 -1.55 -37.32
C PRO A 120 0.00 -1.09 -36.02
N PRO A 121 0.75 -0.59 -35.04
CA PRO A 121 0.14 0.00 -33.86
C PRO A 121 -0.86 1.06 -34.36
N LEU A 122 -2.06 1.09 -33.71
CA LEU A 122 -3.03 2.15 -33.99
C LEU A 122 -2.28 3.49 -34.01
N PRO A 123 -2.45 4.29 -35.06
CA PRO A 123 -1.81 5.60 -35.07
C PRO A 123 -2.32 6.37 -33.86
N PRO A 124 -1.43 6.99 -33.07
CA PRO A 124 -1.84 7.84 -31.98
C PRO A 124 -2.86 8.85 -32.54
N PRO A 125 -3.93 9.19 -31.81
CA PRO A 125 -4.89 10.16 -32.27
C PRO A 125 -4.11 11.39 -32.73
N ALA A 126 -4.33 11.81 -33.99
CA ALA A 126 -3.55 12.88 -34.60
C ALA A 126 -3.64 14.12 -33.70
N PRO A 127 -2.52 14.81 -33.40
CA PRO A 127 -2.56 16.05 -32.65
C PRO A 127 -3.50 17.00 -33.43
N SER A 128 -4.54 17.50 -32.76
CA SER A 128 -5.48 18.42 -33.41
C SER A 128 -4.70 19.66 -33.83
N ALA A 129 -4.44 19.78 -35.12
CA ALA A 129 -3.62 20.81 -35.72
C ALA A 129 -4.39 22.11 -35.97
N THR A 130 -5.22 22.55 -35.01
CA THR A 130 -5.79 23.89 -35.04
C THR A 130 -5.88 24.44 -33.63
N ALA A 131 -5.19 25.54 -33.38
CA ALA A 131 -5.13 26.23 -32.10
C ALA A 131 -6.47 26.78 -31.58
N ASP A 132 -7.57 26.60 -32.32
CA ASP A 132 -8.91 27.07 -32.00
C ASP A 132 -9.96 25.96 -31.83
N ALA A 133 -9.54 24.66 -31.85
CA ALA A 133 -10.47 23.58 -31.59
C ALA A 133 -10.66 23.42 -30.08
N VAL A 134 -11.90 23.48 -29.61
CA VAL A 134 -12.26 23.05 -28.25
C VAL A 134 -11.69 21.65 -28.04
N PRO A 135 -10.86 21.41 -27.02
CA PRO A 135 -10.28 20.09 -26.81
C PRO A 135 -11.40 19.06 -26.75
N ALA A 136 -11.27 18.01 -27.58
CA ALA A 136 -12.23 16.91 -27.58
C ALA A 136 -12.30 16.32 -26.17
N ASP A 137 -13.50 16.07 -25.68
CA ASP A 137 -13.72 15.43 -24.38
C ASP A 137 -13.13 14.00 -24.43
N PRO A 138 -12.05 13.72 -23.69
CA PRO A 138 -11.36 12.43 -23.75
C PRO A 138 -12.20 11.25 -23.26
N THR A 139 -13.35 11.52 -22.65
CA THR A 139 -14.28 10.50 -22.17
C THR A 139 -15.36 10.12 -23.19
N LYS A 140 -15.45 10.83 -24.30
CA LYS A 140 -16.35 10.45 -25.38
C LYS A 140 -15.65 9.47 -26.32
N PRO A 141 -16.33 8.41 -26.75
CA PRO A 141 -15.80 7.51 -27.76
C PRO A 141 -15.33 8.28 -28.99
N GLN A 142 -14.15 7.93 -29.46
CA GLN A 142 -13.59 8.47 -30.70
C GLN A 142 -13.32 7.31 -31.67
N PRO A 143 -14.35 6.88 -32.41
CA PRO A 143 -14.22 5.75 -33.32
C PRO A 143 -13.06 5.96 -34.29
N PRO A 144 -12.26 4.92 -34.58
CA PRO A 144 -11.26 4.95 -35.62
C PRO A 144 -11.88 5.30 -36.98
N ARG A 145 -11.14 6.01 -37.82
CA ARG A 145 -11.58 6.32 -39.19
C ARG A 145 -11.50 5.12 -40.12
N GLU A 146 -10.66 4.16 -39.81
CA GLU A 146 -10.44 2.93 -40.56
C GLU A 146 -10.54 1.74 -39.58
N ALA A 147 -11.27 0.72 -39.97
CA ALA A 147 -11.44 -0.48 -39.18
C ALA A 147 -10.42 -1.56 -39.54
N GLY A 148 -9.72 -2.08 -38.52
CA GLY A 148 -8.88 -3.26 -38.64
C GLY A 148 -9.64 -4.57 -38.33
N VAL A 149 -8.97 -5.70 -38.48
CA VAL A 149 -9.53 -7.01 -38.09
C VAL A 149 -9.84 -7.08 -36.60
N ASP A 150 -9.03 -6.46 -35.79
CA ASP A 150 -9.19 -6.45 -34.32
C ASP A 150 -10.45 -5.69 -33.87
N ASP A 151 -10.95 -4.74 -34.69
CA ASP A 151 -12.19 -4.03 -34.39
C ASP A 151 -13.43 -4.93 -34.55
N PHE A 152 -13.38 -5.91 -35.46
CA PHE A 152 -14.38 -6.95 -35.55
C PHE A 152 -14.33 -7.94 -34.38
N TYR A 153 -13.14 -8.32 -33.91
CA TYR A 153 -13.00 -9.15 -32.73
C TYR A 153 -13.53 -8.43 -31.49
N ALA A 154 -13.17 -7.16 -31.32
CA ALA A 154 -13.65 -6.31 -30.23
C ALA A 154 -15.18 -6.16 -30.30
N PHE A 155 -15.74 -5.98 -31.49
CA PHE A 155 -17.18 -5.93 -31.66
C PHE A 155 -17.87 -7.22 -31.21
N GLY A 156 -17.31 -8.39 -31.55
CA GLY A 156 -17.83 -9.69 -31.11
C GLY A 156 -17.82 -9.84 -29.60
N LEU A 157 -16.76 -9.38 -28.94
CA LEU A 157 -16.68 -9.34 -27.48
C LEU A 157 -17.73 -8.37 -26.91
N ALA A 158 -17.85 -7.17 -27.47
CA ALA A 158 -18.85 -6.17 -27.05
C ALA A 158 -20.27 -6.70 -27.15
N TRP A 159 -20.59 -7.40 -28.24
CA TRP A 159 -21.89 -8.02 -28.43
C TRP A 159 -22.19 -9.04 -27.33
N LEU A 160 -21.27 -9.99 -27.05
CA LEU A 160 -21.45 -11.01 -26.00
C LEU A 160 -21.65 -10.38 -24.62
N LEU A 161 -20.76 -9.47 -24.23
CA LEU A 161 -20.84 -8.82 -22.92
C LEU A 161 -22.10 -7.96 -22.76
N SER A 162 -22.53 -7.29 -23.82
CA SER A 162 -23.79 -6.53 -23.82
C SER A 162 -25.02 -7.43 -23.67
N GLU A 163 -25.03 -8.60 -24.32
CA GLU A 163 -26.11 -9.60 -24.16
C GLU A 163 -26.14 -10.15 -22.73
N LEU A 164 -25.01 -10.53 -22.18
CA LEU A 164 -24.90 -11.01 -20.79
C LEU A 164 -25.36 -9.94 -19.80
N LEU A 165 -24.93 -8.68 -19.99
CA LEU A 165 -25.31 -7.57 -19.12
C LEU A 165 -26.81 -7.28 -19.21
N ALA A 166 -27.40 -7.26 -20.43
CA ALA A 166 -28.83 -7.06 -20.61
C ALA A 166 -29.64 -8.15 -19.90
N ARG A 167 -29.16 -9.41 -19.89
CA ARG A 167 -29.80 -10.52 -19.20
C ARG A 167 -29.67 -10.40 -17.68
N ARG A 168 -28.48 -10.03 -17.19
CA ARG A 168 -28.24 -9.76 -15.77
C ARG A 168 -29.19 -8.67 -15.26
N MET A 169 -29.35 -7.57 -15.98
CA MET A 169 -30.23 -6.46 -15.60
C MET A 169 -31.71 -6.82 -15.66
N ARG A 170 -32.15 -7.68 -16.59
CA ARG A 170 -33.53 -8.17 -16.64
C ARG A 170 -33.89 -9.05 -15.46
N SER A 171 -32.98 -9.91 -15.03
CA SER A 171 -33.23 -10.80 -13.88
C SER A 171 -33.46 -10.03 -12.58
N THR A 172 -32.83 -8.86 -12.43
CA THR A 172 -32.98 -7.98 -11.25
C THR A 172 -34.22 -7.09 -11.34
N THR A 173 -34.62 -6.66 -12.53
CA THR A 173 -35.74 -5.71 -12.68
C THR A 173 -37.10 -6.40 -12.90
N GLY A 174 -37.15 -7.71 -13.05
CA GLY A 174 -38.39 -8.46 -13.23
C GLY A 174 -39.10 -8.16 -14.59
N LEU A 175 -38.43 -7.47 -15.51
CA LEU A 175 -38.96 -7.20 -16.85
C LEU A 175 -38.92 -8.48 -17.69
N GLY A 176 -40.06 -8.89 -18.17
CA GLY A 176 -40.28 -10.14 -18.90
C GLY A 176 -39.37 -10.38 -20.09
N SER A 177 -39.27 -11.65 -20.47
CA SER A 177 -38.38 -12.20 -21.48
C SER A 177 -38.67 -11.64 -22.91
N THR A 178 -37.93 -10.59 -23.27
CA THR A 178 -37.75 -10.25 -24.71
C THR A 178 -36.26 -10.36 -25.01
N ALA A 179 -35.91 -10.98 -26.16
CA ALA A 179 -34.50 -11.06 -26.57
C ALA A 179 -33.87 -9.67 -26.64
N ALA A 180 -32.68 -9.49 -26.08
CA ALA A 180 -32.13 -8.15 -25.90
C ALA A 180 -31.74 -7.50 -27.23
N PHE A 181 -31.13 -8.26 -28.14
CA PHE A 181 -30.53 -7.70 -29.34
C PHE A 181 -30.94 -8.47 -30.60
N THR A 182 -31.16 -9.76 -30.48
CA THR A 182 -31.70 -10.58 -31.55
C THR A 182 -32.99 -11.17 -31.04
N GLY A 183 -34.10 -10.82 -31.64
CA GLY A 183 -35.40 -11.42 -31.31
C GLY A 183 -35.27 -12.91 -31.11
N GLY A 184 -36.00 -13.45 -30.12
CA GLY A 184 -36.27 -14.88 -30.03
C GLY A 184 -36.92 -15.34 -31.39
N PRO A 185 -37.23 -16.63 -31.55
CA PRO A 185 -37.77 -17.15 -32.80
C PRO A 185 -39.01 -16.41 -33.33
N SER A 186 -39.58 -15.51 -32.54
CA SER A 186 -40.79 -14.72 -32.87
C SER A 186 -40.56 -13.21 -33.04
N ASP A 187 -39.37 -12.65 -32.68
CA ASP A 187 -39.08 -11.22 -32.86
C ASP A 187 -38.14 -11.02 -34.04
N GLU A 188 -38.54 -10.22 -35.02
CA GLU A 188 -37.68 -9.84 -36.15
C GLU A 188 -36.43 -9.16 -35.58
N PRO A 189 -35.19 -9.54 -36.03
CA PRO A 189 -33.98 -8.82 -35.69
C PRO A 189 -34.18 -7.36 -36.03
N ALA A 190 -33.62 -6.45 -35.25
CA ALA A 190 -33.62 -5.03 -35.57
C ALA A 190 -33.22 -4.91 -37.05
N THR A 191 -34.19 -4.63 -37.88
CA THR A 191 -34.08 -4.70 -39.35
C THR A 191 -32.90 -3.86 -39.77
N GLY A 192 -31.88 -4.52 -40.32
CA GLY A 192 -30.66 -3.89 -40.78
C GLY A 192 -29.39 -4.12 -40.00
N PHE A 193 -29.40 -4.59 -38.74
CA PHE A 193 -28.17 -4.80 -37.95
C PHE A 193 -27.24 -5.85 -38.56
N GLU A 194 -27.73 -7.05 -38.82
CA GLU A 194 -26.97 -8.14 -39.45
C GLU A 194 -26.48 -7.74 -40.84
N GLU A 195 -27.33 -7.06 -41.62
CA GLU A 195 -27.00 -6.58 -42.97
C GLU A 195 -25.85 -5.56 -42.91
N ARG A 196 -25.84 -4.66 -41.94
CA ARG A 196 -24.75 -3.67 -41.69
C ARG A 196 -23.45 -4.33 -41.33
N LEU A 197 -23.48 -5.28 -40.40
CA LEU A 197 -22.30 -6.04 -40.01
C LEU A 197 -21.68 -6.77 -41.21
N VAL A 198 -22.49 -7.45 -41.99
CA VAL A 198 -22.06 -8.15 -43.21
C VAL A 198 -21.52 -7.19 -44.24
N ALA A 199 -22.16 -6.02 -44.44
CA ALA A 199 -21.67 -4.98 -45.32
C ALA A 199 -20.28 -4.47 -44.89
N GLY A 200 -20.09 -4.19 -43.61
CA GLY A 200 -18.80 -3.81 -43.04
C GLY A 200 -17.71 -4.88 -43.25
N ALA A 201 -18.05 -6.16 -43.04
CA ALA A 201 -17.11 -7.26 -43.24
C ALA A 201 -16.69 -7.39 -44.73
N ARG A 202 -17.63 -7.19 -45.67
CA ARG A 202 -17.33 -7.18 -47.11
C ARG A 202 -16.53 -5.96 -47.56
N ALA A 203 -16.82 -4.79 -46.99
CA ALA A 203 -16.04 -3.59 -47.24
C ALA A 203 -14.58 -3.79 -46.80
N TRP A 204 -14.38 -4.33 -45.60
CA TRP A 204 -13.04 -4.68 -45.10
C TRP A 204 -12.33 -5.68 -46.04
N GLU A 205 -13.00 -6.75 -46.48
CA GLU A 205 -12.43 -7.77 -47.35
C GLU A 205 -12.05 -7.17 -48.75
N SER A 206 -12.78 -6.16 -49.22
CA SER A 206 -12.46 -5.43 -50.45
C SER A 206 -11.38 -4.37 -50.30
N GLY A 207 -10.88 -4.15 -49.07
CA GLY A 207 -9.86 -3.15 -48.77
C GLY A 207 -10.39 -1.76 -48.41
N ASP A 208 -11.71 -1.58 -48.29
CA ASP A 208 -12.34 -0.33 -47.90
C ASP A 208 -12.52 -0.28 -46.35
N ALA A 209 -11.42 0.03 -45.67
CA ALA A 209 -11.37 0.12 -44.20
C ALA A 209 -12.24 1.26 -43.64
N THR A 210 -12.49 2.31 -44.42
CA THR A 210 -13.32 3.45 -43.99
C THR A 210 -14.80 3.05 -44.00
N ALA A 211 -15.30 2.43 -45.07
CA ALA A 211 -16.69 1.93 -45.12
C ALA A 211 -16.92 0.83 -44.07
N ALA A 212 -15.91 0.02 -43.78
CA ALA A 212 -15.95 -0.96 -42.69
C ALA A 212 -16.11 -0.28 -41.33
N ALA A 213 -15.38 0.82 -41.06
CA ALA A 213 -15.47 1.60 -39.84
C ALA A 213 -16.86 2.24 -39.67
N GLU A 214 -17.41 2.83 -40.72
CA GLU A 214 -18.77 3.41 -40.72
C GLU A 214 -19.81 2.36 -40.35
N ALA A 215 -19.75 1.18 -40.98
CA ALA A 215 -20.66 0.08 -40.67
C ALA A 215 -20.55 -0.44 -39.23
N LEU A 216 -19.34 -0.58 -38.71
CA LEU A 216 -19.10 -0.96 -37.29
C LEU A 216 -19.63 0.09 -36.34
N ALA A 217 -19.41 1.39 -36.62
CA ALA A 217 -19.93 2.48 -35.78
C ALA A 217 -21.47 2.42 -35.68
N GLU A 218 -22.18 2.15 -36.78
CA GLU A 218 -23.63 1.93 -36.75
C GLU A 218 -24.00 0.71 -35.91
N CYS A 219 -23.27 -0.41 -36.03
CA CYS A 219 -23.47 -1.59 -35.21
C CYS A 219 -23.25 -1.32 -33.70
N TYR A 220 -22.21 -0.59 -33.30
CA TYR A 220 -22.01 -0.15 -31.93
C TYR A 220 -23.11 0.78 -31.42
N GLY A 221 -23.64 1.66 -32.30
CA GLY A 221 -24.81 2.49 -31.99
C GLY A 221 -26.05 1.68 -31.61
N HIS A 222 -26.25 0.51 -32.19
CA HIS A 222 -27.32 -0.41 -31.80
C HIS A 222 -27.11 -0.96 -30.40
N LEU A 223 -25.86 -1.30 -29.98
CA LEU A 223 -25.56 -1.74 -28.62
C LEU A 223 -25.83 -0.64 -27.59
N GLU A 224 -25.48 0.62 -27.90
CA GLU A 224 -25.79 1.76 -27.03
C GLU A 224 -27.29 1.99 -26.87
N ALA A 225 -28.03 1.96 -28.00
CA ALA A 225 -29.48 2.12 -27.97
C ALA A 225 -30.19 1.02 -27.18
N ALA A 226 -29.66 -0.20 -27.22
CA ALA A 226 -30.17 -1.31 -26.44
C ALA A 226 -29.87 -1.12 -24.97
N ARG A 227 -28.62 -0.73 -24.60
CA ARG A 227 -28.24 -0.40 -23.24
C ARG A 227 -29.18 0.60 -22.58
N ALA A 228 -29.49 1.71 -23.28
CA ALA A 228 -30.36 2.77 -22.77
C ALA A 228 -31.77 2.28 -22.36
N ARG A 229 -32.22 1.12 -22.86
CA ARG A 229 -33.49 0.49 -22.47
C ARG A 229 -33.40 -0.30 -21.16
N TYR A 230 -32.22 -0.82 -20.81
CA TYR A 230 -32.05 -1.69 -19.66
C TYR A 230 -31.51 -0.95 -18.42
N TYR A 231 -30.61 0.00 -18.59
CA TYR A 231 -30.10 0.84 -17.52
C TYR A 231 -29.61 2.20 -18.06
N PRO A 232 -30.32 3.27 -17.74
CA PRO A 232 -29.95 4.63 -18.17
C PRO A 232 -28.87 5.28 -17.33
N VAL A 233 -28.24 4.54 -16.37
CA VAL A 233 -27.25 5.05 -15.46
C VAL A 233 -25.85 4.96 -16.09
N ASP A 234 -25.00 5.94 -15.81
CA ASP A 234 -23.61 5.90 -16.25
C ASP A 234 -22.82 4.83 -15.51
N VAL A 235 -22.06 4.03 -16.25
CA VAL A 235 -21.07 3.09 -15.74
C VAL A 235 -19.70 3.63 -16.09
N TRP A 236 -18.84 3.72 -15.08
CA TRP A 236 -17.50 4.23 -15.22
C TRP A 236 -16.49 3.07 -15.16
N LEU A 237 -15.56 3.06 -16.11
CA LEU A 237 -14.47 2.09 -16.17
C LEU A 237 -13.15 2.84 -15.93
N THR A 238 -12.27 2.32 -15.11
CA THR A 238 -10.95 2.90 -14.90
C THR A 238 -9.86 1.87 -15.19
N ASP A 239 -8.82 2.32 -15.86
CA ASP A 239 -7.65 1.54 -16.23
C ASP A 239 -6.46 2.01 -15.41
N LEU A 240 -6.03 1.19 -14.43
CA LEU A 240 -4.92 1.46 -13.51
C LEU A 240 -3.68 0.70 -13.99
N VAL A 241 -2.76 1.41 -14.61
CA VAL A 241 -1.49 0.88 -15.10
C VAL A 241 -0.43 1.05 -14.02
N LEU A 242 0.05 -0.07 -13.47
CA LEU A 242 1.08 -0.10 -12.42
C LEU A 242 2.47 -0.07 -13.03
N LEU A 243 3.34 0.81 -12.53
CA LEU A 243 4.74 0.83 -12.93
C LEU A 243 5.66 0.13 -11.92
N ALA A 244 6.61 -0.60 -12.45
CA ALA A 244 7.76 -1.17 -11.73
C ALA A 244 9.03 -0.91 -12.54
N ASP A 245 10.21 -1.04 -11.93
CA ASP A 245 11.49 -0.86 -12.62
C ASP A 245 11.62 -1.77 -13.87
N THR A 246 11.01 -2.97 -13.83
CA THR A 246 11.03 -3.95 -14.93
C THR A 246 10.03 -3.67 -16.04
N THR A 247 9.11 -2.73 -15.87
CA THR A 247 8.06 -2.38 -16.84
C THR A 247 8.28 -1.02 -17.51
N LEU A 248 9.37 -0.34 -17.18
CA LEU A 248 9.81 0.86 -17.87
C LEU A 248 10.25 0.55 -19.32
N GLY A 249 10.25 1.56 -20.19
CA GLY A 249 10.67 1.41 -21.59
C GLY A 249 9.55 0.93 -22.52
N PRO A 250 9.77 -0.09 -23.40
CA PRO A 250 8.83 -0.47 -24.45
C PRO A 250 7.43 -0.85 -23.95
N ARG A 251 7.32 -1.45 -22.78
CA ARG A 251 6.02 -1.82 -22.17
C ARG A 251 5.20 -0.57 -21.82
N LEU A 252 5.81 0.39 -21.16
CA LEU A 252 5.15 1.68 -20.89
C LEU A 252 4.85 2.43 -22.19
N ALA A 253 5.75 2.38 -23.17
CA ALA A 253 5.52 3.04 -24.46
C ALA A 253 4.24 2.53 -25.15
N ALA A 254 3.96 1.22 -25.09
CA ALA A 254 2.75 0.62 -25.63
C ALA A 254 1.48 1.10 -24.91
N GLU A 255 1.54 1.27 -23.58
CA GLU A 255 0.38 1.77 -22.81
C GLU A 255 0.02 3.21 -23.19
N LEU A 256 0.99 4.05 -23.55
CA LEU A 256 0.74 5.43 -23.99
C LEU A 256 -0.02 5.52 -25.33
N ASP A 257 -0.09 4.43 -26.08
CA ASP A 257 -0.83 4.31 -27.34
C ASP A 257 -2.24 3.72 -27.12
N ALA A 258 -2.62 3.44 -25.88
CA ALA A 258 -3.97 2.94 -25.58
C ALA A 258 -5.06 3.90 -26.08
N PRO A 259 -6.16 3.36 -26.65
CA PRO A 259 -7.21 4.18 -27.26
C PRO A 259 -8.15 4.83 -26.23
N VAL A 260 -8.01 4.51 -24.96
CA VAL A 260 -8.83 5.01 -23.85
C VAL A 260 -7.97 5.73 -22.80
N PRO A 261 -8.55 6.62 -21.98
CA PRO A 261 -7.82 7.22 -20.86
C PRO A 261 -7.37 6.19 -19.85
N LEU A 262 -6.15 6.36 -19.30
CA LEU A 262 -5.60 5.51 -18.27
C LEU A 262 -5.03 6.32 -17.09
N CYS A 263 -4.87 5.65 -15.96
CA CYS A 263 -4.26 6.18 -14.76
C CYS A 263 -2.94 5.46 -14.48
N LEU A 264 -1.84 6.20 -14.44
CA LEU A 264 -0.51 5.66 -14.23
C LEU A 264 -0.14 5.70 -12.75
N VAL A 265 -0.08 4.55 -12.09
CA VAL A 265 0.28 4.40 -10.68
C VAL A 265 1.78 4.21 -10.56
N ALA A 266 2.47 5.20 -9.97
CA ALA A 266 3.92 5.16 -9.83
C ALA A 266 4.42 5.98 -8.64
N THR A 267 5.59 5.58 -8.11
CA THR A 267 6.36 6.36 -7.15
C THR A 267 7.15 7.47 -7.84
N GLY A 268 7.47 8.54 -7.09
CA GLY A 268 8.36 9.61 -7.58
C GLY A 268 9.71 9.10 -8.04
N ARG A 269 10.28 8.11 -7.33
CA ARG A 269 11.56 7.46 -7.67
C ARG A 269 11.52 6.79 -9.04
N LEU A 270 10.44 6.08 -9.36
CA LEU A 270 10.30 5.45 -10.69
C LEU A 270 10.23 6.49 -11.81
N ILE A 271 9.51 7.58 -11.58
CA ILE A 271 9.38 8.67 -12.55
C ILE A 271 10.70 9.42 -12.73
N GLU A 272 11.44 9.67 -11.66
CA GLU A 272 12.79 10.25 -11.75
C GLU A 272 13.76 9.32 -12.48
N ASN A 273 13.68 8.01 -12.22
CA ASN A 273 14.45 6.99 -12.93
C ASN A 273 14.11 7.00 -14.44
N LEU A 274 12.83 7.02 -14.79
CA LEU A 274 12.38 7.11 -16.19
C LEU A 274 12.94 8.37 -16.87
N ALA A 275 12.81 9.53 -16.23
CA ALA A 275 13.30 10.79 -16.79
C ALA A 275 14.82 10.79 -17.04
N ARG A 276 15.57 10.08 -16.21
CA ARG A 276 17.03 9.94 -16.35
C ARG A 276 17.43 8.91 -17.42
N THR A 277 16.70 7.79 -17.54
CA THR A 277 17.08 6.66 -18.40
C THR A 277 16.47 6.74 -19.80
N ASP A 278 15.26 7.32 -19.93
CA ASP A 278 14.55 7.47 -21.21
C ASP A 278 13.84 8.83 -21.31
N PRO A 279 14.57 9.91 -21.64
CA PRO A 279 13.98 11.25 -21.79
C PRO A 279 12.94 11.34 -22.92
N ALA A 280 13.08 10.51 -23.97
CA ALA A 280 12.14 10.52 -25.10
C ALA A 280 10.78 9.96 -24.70
N LEU A 281 10.76 8.84 -23.97
CA LEU A 281 9.53 8.25 -23.43
C LEU A 281 8.91 9.17 -22.36
N THR A 282 9.74 9.84 -21.57
CA THR A 282 9.27 10.84 -20.60
C THR A 282 8.55 12.01 -21.29
N ALA A 283 9.09 12.48 -22.43
CA ALA A 283 8.43 13.54 -23.23
C ALA A 283 7.09 13.06 -23.80
N ARG A 284 7.00 11.81 -24.28
CA ARG A 284 5.72 11.19 -24.72
C ARG A 284 4.72 11.09 -23.57
N LEU A 285 5.17 10.65 -22.37
CA LEU A 285 4.33 10.61 -21.20
C LEU A 285 3.80 12.00 -20.81
N ARG A 286 4.66 13.03 -20.85
CA ARG A 286 4.24 14.43 -20.64
C ARG A 286 3.16 14.83 -21.62
N GLN A 287 3.37 14.58 -22.91
CA GLN A 287 2.39 14.90 -23.95
C GLN A 287 1.05 14.18 -23.72
N ALA A 288 1.08 12.90 -23.30
CA ALA A 288 -0.13 12.13 -22.99
C ALA A 288 -0.87 12.70 -21.77
N CYS A 289 -0.12 13.15 -20.74
CA CYS A 289 -0.69 13.83 -19.58
C CYS A 289 -1.29 15.21 -19.95
N ASP A 290 -0.61 15.99 -20.79
CA ASP A 290 -1.10 17.30 -21.25
C ASP A 290 -2.38 17.16 -22.07
N ALA A 291 -2.49 16.09 -22.86
CA ALA A 291 -3.70 15.73 -23.62
C ALA A 291 -4.84 15.15 -22.75
N GLY A 292 -4.64 14.92 -21.45
CA GLY A 292 -5.63 14.33 -20.55
C GLY A 292 -5.86 12.83 -20.74
N ARG A 293 -5.04 12.15 -21.57
CA ARG A 293 -5.14 10.71 -21.82
C ARG A 293 -4.55 9.88 -20.68
N VAL A 294 -3.56 10.43 -20.01
CA VAL A 294 -2.91 9.79 -18.87
C VAL A 294 -2.99 10.71 -17.64
N THR A 295 -3.44 10.17 -16.51
CA THR A 295 -3.35 10.90 -15.24
C THR A 295 -2.39 10.18 -14.29
N PRO A 296 -1.53 10.93 -13.58
CA PRO A 296 -0.66 10.37 -12.56
C PRO A 296 -1.44 10.02 -11.28
N ALA A 297 -1.12 8.89 -10.67
CA ALA A 297 -1.56 8.52 -9.34
C ALA A 297 -0.39 8.06 -8.48
N GLY A 298 -0.54 8.12 -7.15
CA GLY A 298 0.49 7.84 -6.18
C GLY A 298 0.94 9.10 -5.47
N GLY A 299 2.20 9.52 -5.68
CA GLY A 299 2.71 10.82 -5.22
C GLY A 299 3.77 10.74 -4.13
N ARG A 300 3.95 9.62 -3.42
CA ARG A 300 5.13 9.42 -2.55
C ARG A 300 6.38 9.23 -3.40
N TYR A 301 7.54 9.64 -2.86
CA TYR A 301 8.81 9.41 -3.55
C TYR A 301 9.15 7.92 -3.63
N ASP A 302 8.97 7.20 -2.52
CA ASP A 302 9.06 5.75 -2.42
C ASP A 302 7.92 5.21 -1.54
N GLU A 303 7.74 3.90 -1.53
CA GLU A 303 6.74 3.22 -0.71
C GLU A 303 7.32 2.60 0.56
N ALA A 304 8.22 3.32 1.22
CA ALA A 304 8.68 2.92 2.55
C ALA A 304 7.48 2.74 3.50
N PRO A 305 7.53 1.74 4.39
CA PRO A 305 6.46 1.50 5.35
C PRO A 305 6.11 2.73 6.16
N LEU A 306 4.80 3.05 6.24
CA LEU A 306 4.31 4.25 6.90
C LEU A 306 4.36 4.15 8.43
N ASP A 307 4.11 2.99 8.98
CA ASP A 307 3.81 2.75 10.39
C ASP A 307 4.95 3.10 11.38
N GLY A 308 6.15 3.32 10.89
CA GLY A 308 7.27 3.82 11.72
C GLY A 308 7.59 5.30 11.52
N LEU A 309 6.90 6.01 10.61
CA LEU A 309 7.27 7.36 10.20
C LEU A 309 6.45 8.44 10.92
N PHE A 310 7.07 9.58 11.17
CA PHE A 310 6.37 10.78 11.61
C PHE A 310 5.66 11.50 10.46
N PRO A 311 4.65 12.34 10.74
CA PRO A 311 3.94 13.10 9.72
C PRO A 311 4.86 13.93 8.83
N GLU A 312 5.91 14.50 9.41
CA GLU A 312 6.91 15.31 8.72
C GLU A 312 7.68 14.51 7.67
N THR A 313 8.03 13.28 7.98
CA THR A 313 8.74 12.38 7.05
C THR A 313 7.82 11.89 5.95
N ILE A 314 6.56 11.60 6.29
CA ILE A 314 5.54 11.26 5.29
C ILE A 314 5.33 12.44 4.35
N ARG A 315 5.18 13.66 4.89
CA ARG A 315 5.08 14.91 4.11
C ARG A 315 6.28 15.08 3.18
N GLU A 316 7.49 14.89 3.68
CA GLU A 316 8.73 15.04 2.89
C GLU A 316 8.75 14.05 1.71
N SER A 317 8.31 12.81 1.92
CA SER A 317 8.18 11.83 0.84
C SER A 317 7.20 12.28 -0.26
N PHE A 318 6.08 12.92 0.13
CA PHE A 318 5.14 13.51 -0.84
C PHE A 318 5.75 14.71 -1.56
N LEU A 319 6.45 15.61 -0.87
CA LEU A 319 7.12 16.76 -1.50
C LEU A 319 8.15 16.31 -2.56
N GLN A 320 8.98 15.35 -2.21
CA GLN A 320 9.97 14.79 -3.14
C GLN A 320 9.31 14.09 -4.32
N GLY A 321 8.26 13.31 -4.06
CA GLY A 321 7.50 12.63 -5.10
C GLY A 321 6.80 13.60 -6.05
N HIS A 322 6.13 14.62 -5.52
CA HIS A 322 5.49 15.68 -6.32
C HIS A 322 6.52 16.45 -7.16
N ARG A 323 7.71 16.74 -6.57
CA ARG A 323 8.80 17.38 -7.30
C ARG A 323 9.28 16.51 -8.47
N ALA A 324 9.46 15.21 -8.26
CA ALA A 324 9.85 14.28 -9.32
C ALA A 324 8.82 14.27 -10.47
N TRP A 325 7.54 14.17 -10.15
CA TRP A 325 6.46 14.23 -11.13
C TRP A 325 6.41 15.59 -11.87
N LYS A 326 6.48 16.70 -11.13
CA LYS A 326 6.44 18.06 -11.72
C LYS A 326 7.59 18.30 -12.68
N LEU A 327 8.80 17.90 -12.31
CA LEU A 327 9.99 18.06 -13.16
C LEU A 327 9.94 17.19 -14.41
N ALA A 328 9.56 15.91 -14.26
CA ALA A 328 9.53 14.96 -15.37
C ALA A 328 8.36 15.21 -16.31
N VAL A 329 7.14 15.32 -15.76
CA VAL A 329 5.89 15.26 -16.51
C VAL A 329 5.12 16.58 -16.53
N GLY A 330 5.49 17.57 -15.69
CA GLY A 330 4.83 18.87 -15.61
C GLY A 330 3.56 18.86 -14.76
N ARG A 331 3.11 17.70 -14.29
CA ARG A 331 1.91 17.52 -13.45
C ARG A 331 2.25 16.79 -12.16
N VAL A 332 1.37 16.90 -11.16
CA VAL A 332 1.47 16.15 -9.90
C VAL A 332 0.25 15.24 -9.76
N PRO A 333 0.37 14.10 -9.06
CA PRO A 333 -0.77 13.26 -8.74
C PRO A 333 -1.82 13.99 -7.91
N THR A 334 -3.10 13.83 -8.26
CA THR A 334 -4.27 14.28 -7.50
C THR A 334 -5.15 13.13 -7.06
N THR A 335 -4.83 11.92 -7.48
CA THR A 335 -5.37 10.66 -6.96
C THR A 335 -4.29 9.91 -6.21
N PHE A 336 -4.54 9.56 -4.96
CA PHE A 336 -3.63 8.73 -4.18
C PHE A 336 -3.88 7.25 -4.47
N ALA A 337 -2.83 6.55 -4.84
CA ALA A 337 -2.77 5.10 -4.99
C ALA A 337 -1.41 4.60 -4.52
N GLN A 338 -1.32 3.40 -3.99
CA GLN A 338 -0.08 2.85 -3.44
C GLN A 338 -0.01 1.36 -3.69
N PHE A 339 1.16 0.88 -4.11
CA PHE A 339 1.38 -0.55 -4.31
C PHE A 339 1.43 -1.28 -2.97
N GLY A 340 2.27 -0.83 -2.04
CA GLY A 340 2.48 -1.44 -0.74
C GLY A 340 2.93 -0.42 0.32
N GLY A 341 3.57 -0.90 1.39
CA GLY A 341 4.12 0.00 2.43
C GLY A 341 3.14 0.41 3.53
N GLY A 342 1.95 -0.20 3.56
CA GLY A 342 0.94 0.02 4.59
C GLY A 342 0.00 1.19 4.32
N TRP A 343 -0.97 1.35 5.18
CA TRP A 343 -2.00 2.39 5.13
C TRP A 343 -2.23 2.94 6.54
N SER A 344 -2.68 4.20 6.67
CA SER A 344 -2.80 4.79 8.00
C SER A 344 -3.89 5.86 8.07
N ALA A 345 -4.50 5.97 9.24
CA ALA A 345 -5.51 6.98 9.55
C ALA A 345 -5.02 8.43 9.42
N ILE A 346 -3.71 8.69 9.40
CA ILE A 346 -3.16 10.04 9.23
C ILE A 346 -3.13 10.50 7.77
N LEU A 347 -3.22 9.57 6.80
CA LEU A 347 -3.11 9.90 5.38
C LEU A 347 -4.14 10.92 4.91
N PRO A 348 -5.45 10.86 5.26
CA PRO A 348 -6.41 11.87 4.80
C PRO A 348 -6.00 13.29 5.18
N GLN A 349 -5.46 13.48 6.38
CA GLN A 349 -4.98 14.79 6.82
C GLN A 349 -3.81 15.28 5.96
N ILE A 350 -2.84 14.41 5.66
CA ILE A 350 -1.68 14.77 4.83
C ILE A 350 -2.12 15.01 3.38
N LEU A 351 -2.93 14.11 2.82
CA LEU A 351 -3.35 14.18 1.42
C LEU A 351 -4.19 15.44 1.11
N THR A 352 -5.04 15.86 2.05
CA THR A 352 -5.80 17.12 1.89
C THR A 352 -4.89 18.34 1.82
N HIS A 353 -3.74 18.32 2.49
CA HIS A 353 -2.74 19.38 2.40
C HIS A 353 -1.98 19.41 1.06
N PHE A 354 -2.07 18.35 0.26
CA PHE A 354 -1.48 18.23 -1.07
C PHE A 354 -2.51 18.32 -2.20
N ASP A 355 -3.75 18.76 -1.90
CA ASP A 355 -4.86 18.92 -2.85
C ASP A 355 -5.24 17.62 -3.57
N TYR A 356 -5.14 16.46 -2.92
CA TYR A 356 -5.65 15.22 -3.49
C TYR A 356 -7.17 15.27 -3.60
N ALA A 357 -7.68 14.91 -4.78
CA ALA A 357 -9.12 14.80 -5.05
C ALA A 357 -9.72 13.53 -4.44
N GLY A 358 -8.93 12.46 -4.36
CA GLY A 358 -9.39 11.20 -3.82
C GLY A 358 -8.33 10.11 -3.76
N VAL A 359 -8.79 8.92 -3.36
CA VAL A 359 -7.92 7.75 -3.16
C VAL A 359 -8.49 6.51 -3.85
N ILE A 360 -7.61 5.64 -4.33
CA ILE A 360 -7.95 4.26 -4.66
C ILE A 360 -7.76 3.43 -3.39
N TRP A 361 -8.88 2.98 -2.79
CA TRP A 361 -8.88 2.23 -1.53
C TRP A 361 -8.45 0.79 -1.74
N ASN A 362 -7.18 0.61 -2.09
CA ASN A 362 -6.59 -0.70 -2.36
C ASN A 362 -5.07 -0.66 -2.16
N LEU A 363 -4.50 -1.80 -1.74
CA LEU A 363 -3.08 -2.07 -1.78
C LEU A 363 -2.82 -3.18 -2.81
N PHE A 364 -1.98 -2.89 -3.81
CA PHE A 364 -1.74 -3.81 -4.93
C PHE A 364 -0.78 -4.95 -4.57
N ASP A 365 -0.21 -4.95 -3.36
CA ASP A 365 0.54 -6.07 -2.79
C ASP A 365 -0.37 -7.17 -2.20
N GLY A 366 -1.69 -6.97 -2.27
CA GLY A 366 -2.70 -7.90 -1.75
C GLY A 366 -2.96 -7.78 -0.25
N THR A 367 -2.35 -6.80 0.44
CA THR A 367 -2.65 -6.55 1.85
C THR A 367 -4.08 -6.02 2.00
N PRO A 368 -4.96 -6.68 2.78
CA PRO A 368 -6.35 -6.25 2.91
C PRO A 368 -6.46 -4.96 3.71
N LEU A 369 -7.26 -4.03 3.22
CA LEU A 369 -7.72 -2.85 3.95
C LEU A 369 -9.04 -3.16 4.67
N PRO A 370 -9.44 -2.36 5.69
CA PRO A 370 -10.78 -2.48 6.27
C PRO A 370 -11.86 -2.38 5.19
N ASP A 371 -12.81 -3.30 5.21
CA ASP A 371 -13.89 -3.34 4.22
C ASP A 371 -14.97 -2.29 4.58
N PRO A 372 -15.22 -1.30 3.71
CA PRO A 372 -16.27 -0.32 3.94
C PRO A 372 -17.67 -0.84 3.58
N GLY A 373 -17.79 -2.00 2.93
CA GLY A 373 -19.05 -2.55 2.41
C GLY A 373 -19.68 -1.71 1.29
N LEU A 374 -18.94 -0.82 0.65
CA LEU A 374 -19.39 0.12 -0.39
C LEU A 374 -18.31 0.30 -1.45
N GLY A 375 -18.71 0.55 -2.69
CA GLY A 375 -17.78 0.84 -3.79
C GLY A 375 -17.21 2.25 -3.78
N ARG A 376 -17.93 3.20 -3.17
CA ARG A 376 -17.47 4.58 -3.01
C ARG A 376 -17.67 5.05 -1.58
N ILE A 377 -16.68 5.73 -1.04
CA ILE A 377 -16.64 6.17 0.35
C ILE A 377 -16.15 7.61 0.45
N ARG A 378 -16.47 8.24 1.57
CA ARG A 378 -15.81 9.44 2.05
C ARG A 378 -14.98 9.06 3.27
N TRP A 379 -13.69 8.91 3.07
CA TRP A 379 -12.77 8.42 4.10
C TRP A 379 -12.31 9.55 5.01
N GLU A 380 -12.66 9.45 6.29
CA GLU A 380 -12.22 10.34 7.35
C GLU A 380 -11.07 9.69 8.13
N GLY A 381 -9.99 10.42 8.27
CA GLY A 381 -8.82 10.04 9.06
C GLY A 381 -8.72 10.79 10.39
N THR A 382 -7.59 10.65 11.06
CA THR A 382 -7.26 11.43 12.25
C THR A 382 -7.08 12.91 11.89
N GLY A 383 -7.35 13.83 12.83
CA GLY A 383 -7.15 15.27 12.64
C GLY A 383 -8.10 15.95 11.66
N SER A 384 -9.27 15.35 11.37
CA SER A 384 -10.33 15.88 10.50
C SER A 384 -10.05 15.94 8.99
N GLY A 385 -9.00 15.31 8.49
CA GLY A 385 -8.82 15.12 7.06
C GLY A 385 -9.88 14.18 6.49
N CYS A 386 -10.49 14.54 5.35
CA CYS A 386 -11.51 13.72 4.70
C CYS A 386 -11.34 13.75 3.18
N LEU A 387 -11.38 12.57 2.53
CA LEU A 387 -11.18 12.40 1.10
C LEU A 387 -12.20 11.43 0.50
N GLU A 388 -12.58 11.68 -0.75
CA GLU A 388 -13.34 10.72 -1.53
C GLU A 388 -12.48 9.49 -1.84
N GLY A 389 -13.09 8.31 -1.86
CA GLY A 389 -12.39 7.05 -2.15
C GLY A 389 -13.20 6.12 -3.06
N ILE A 390 -12.52 5.47 -3.99
CA ILE A 390 -13.05 4.36 -4.76
C ILE A 390 -12.61 3.09 -4.04
N ALA A 391 -13.55 2.39 -3.41
CA ALA A 391 -13.25 1.26 -2.53
C ALA A 391 -13.59 -0.10 -3.13
N ARG A 392 -14.17 -0.13 -4.32
CA ARG A 392 -14.34 -1.38 -5.06
C ARG A 392 -12.96 -1.89 -5.50
N PRO A 393 -12.54 -3.11 -5.11
CA PRO A 393 -11.23 -3.63 -5.47
C PRO A 393 -11.04 -3.69 -6.99
N PRO A 394 -9.89 -3.28 -7.52
CA PRO A 394 -9.58 -3.42 -8.93
C PRO A 394 -9.56 -4.88 -9.38
N LEU A 395 -10.09 -5.14 -10.56
CA LEU A 395 -10.06 -6.44 -11.22
C LEU A 395 -8.71 -6.63 -11.91
N ASP A 396 -8.21 -7.86 -11.92
CA ASP A 396 -6.95 -8.21 -12.58
C ASP A 396 -7.14 -8.25 -14.12
N ALA A 397 -6.69 -7.21 -14.81
CA ALA A 397 -6.80 -7.06 -16.25
C ALA A 397 -5.94 -8.08 -17.06
N ARG A 398 -5.09 -8.87 -16.41
CA ARG A 398 -4.30 -9.92 -17.04
C ARG A 398 -5.08 -11.18 -17.30
N ARG A 399 -6.28 -11.32 -16.72
CA ARG A 399 -7.08 -12.55 -16.75
C ARG A 399 -8.23 -12.47 -17.74
N ALA A 400 -8.38 -13.51 -18.53
CA ALA A 400 -9.53 -13.70 -19.42
C ALA A 400 -10.83 -13.82 -18.60
N SER A 401 -10.80 -14.52 -17.48
CA SER A 401 -11.93 -14.69 -16.58
C SER A 401 -12.46 -13.34 -16.03
N THR A 402 -11.59 -12.36 -15.84
CA THR A 402 -11.99 -11.00 -15.45
C THR A 402 -12.88 -10.33 -16.50
N VAL A 403 -12.50 -10.44 -17.76
CA VAL A 403 -13.27 -9.84 -18.88
C VAL A 403 -14.57 -10.60 -19.09
N LEU A 404 -14.55 -11.92 -19.00
CA LEU A 404 -15.75 -12.75 -19.13
C LEU A 404 -16.79 -12.43 -18.04
N ASN A 405 -16.35 -12.14 -16.82
CA ASN A 405 -17.21 -11.78 -15.67
C ASN A 405 -17.62 -10.29 -15.64
N LEU A 406 -17.23 -9.49 -16.64
CA LEU A 406 -17.46 -8.04 -16.59
C LEU A 406 -18.95 -7.68 -16.51
N ALA A 407 -19.82 -8.40 -17.21
CA ALA A 407 -21.25 -8.14 -17.19
C ALA A 407 -21.84 -8.28 -15.78
N ASP A 408 -21.44 -9.30 -15.02
CA ASP A 408 -21.84 -9.48 -13.61
C ASP A 408 -21.29 -8.36 -12.72
N ARG A 409 -20.02 -7.98 -12.92
CA ARG A 409 -19.39 -6.90 -12.15
C ARG A 409 -20.04 -5.55 -12.37
N ILE A 410 -20.43 -5.25 -13.60
CA ILE A 410 -21.21 -4.05 -13.92
C ILE A 410 -22.60 -4.14 -13.27
N GLY A 411 -23.27 -5.30 -13.38
CA GLY A 411 -24.56 -5.53 -12.75
C GLY A 411 -24.52 -5.34 -11.25
N ASP A 412 -23.53 -5.93 -10.56
CA ASP A 412 -23.31 -5.76 -9.12
C ASP A 412 -23.05 -4.29 -8.73
N ALA A 413 -22.31 -3.55 -9.57
CA ALA A 413 -22.08 -2.13 -9.32
C ALA A 413 -23.35 -1.30 -9.47
N LEU A 414 -24.18 -1.60 -10.47
CA LEU A 414 -25.46 -0.94 -10.70
C LEU A 414 -26.50 -1.26 -9.61
N ASP A 415 -26.51 -2.49 -9.09
CA ASP A 415 -27.43 -2.91 -8.03
C ASP A 415 -27.14 -2.26 -6.67
N ASN A 416 -25.86 -1.97 -6.38
CA ASN A 416 -25.40 -1.57 -5.06
C ASN A 416 -24.97 -0.11 -4.95
N GLU A 417 -24.82 0.63 -6.05
CA GLU A 417 -24.19 1.95 -6.05
C GLU A 417 -24.97 2.96 -6.88
N HIS A 418 -25.05 4.19 -6.37
CA HIS A 418 -25.60 5.32 -7.15
C HIS A 418 -24.72 5.73 -8.33
N THR A 419 -23.44 5.38 -8.27
CA THR A 419 -22.44 5.64 -9.29
C THR A 419 -21.65 4.36 -9.51
N ALA A 420 -21.99 3.63 -10.54
CA ALA A 420 -21.35 2.36 -10.85
C ALA A 420 -19.94 2.58 -11.40
N ILE A 421 -18.95 2.01 -10.73
CA ILE A 421 -17.55 2.02 -11.16
C ILE A 421 -16.95 0.63 -11.13
N VAL A 422 -16.21 0.28 -12.19
CA VAL A 422 -15.40 -0.93 -12.28
C VAL A 422 -13.97 -0.52 -12.57
N GLN A 423 -13.04 -0.94 -11.72
CA GLN A 423 -11.62 -0.66 -11.83
C GLN A 423 -10.89 -1.89 -12.35
N PHE A 424 -9.92 -1.68 -13.24
CA PHE A 424 -8.99 -2.71 -13.71
C PHE A 424 -7.58 -2.31 -13.33
N ALA A 425 -6.74 -3.29 -12.99
CA ALA A 425 -5.34 -3.06 -12.69
C ALA A 425 -4.45 -4.10 -13.35
N HIS A 426 -3.31 -3.64 -13.88
CA HIS A 426 -2.28 -4.49 -14.43
C HIS A 426 -0.94 -3.74 -14.44
N TYR A 427 0.15 -4.48 -14.53
CA TYR A 427 1.45 -3.87 -14.82
C TYR A 427 1.55 -3.49 -16.29
N ALA A 428 2.26 -2.40 -16.59
CA ALA A 428 2.47 -1.95 -17.97
C ALA A 428 2.96 -3.09 -18.89
N GLY A 429 2.26 -3.26 -20.01
CA GLY A 429 2.51 -4.31 -21.01
C GLY A 429 2.16 -5.72 -20.54
N MET A 430 1.28 -5.87 -19.55
CA MET A 430 0.84 -7.16 -19.04
C MET A 430 -0.69 -7.35 -19.08
N ALA A 431 -1.42 -6.48 -19.72
CA ALA A 431 -2.85 -6.66 -19.97
C ALA A 431 -3.10 -7.92 -20.81
N SER A 432 -4.25 -8.58 -20.60
CA SER A 432 -4.66 -9.68 -21.46
C SER A 432 -5.13 -9.14 -22.82
N PRO A 433 -5.07 -9.94 -23.91
CA PRO A 433 -5.62 -9.53 -25.20
C PRO A 433 -7.11 -9.13 -25.14
N TRP A 434 -7.84 -9.72 -24.21
CA TRP A 434 -9.27 -9.44 -23.99
C TRP A 434 -9.51 -8.08 -23.34
N PHE A 435 -8.59 -7.66 -22.47
CA PHE A 435 -8.63 -6.31 -21.91
C PHE A 435 -8.26 -5.26 -22.97
N ASP A 436 -7.31 -5.58 -23.85
CA ASP A 436 -6.99 -4.71 -24.98
C ASP A 436 -8.18 -4.60 -25.95
N ASP A 437 -8.92 -5.69 -26.17
CA ASP A 437 -10.19 -5.64 -26.90
C ASP A 437 -11.23 -4.76 -26.18
N LEU A 438 -11.32 -4.84 -24.84
CA LEU A 438 -12.20 -3.99 -24.04
C LEU A 438 -11.83 -2.49 -24.15
N ARG A 439 -10.55 -2.16 -24.11
CA ARG A 439 -10.07 -0.80 -24.38
C ARG A 439 -10.48 -0.33 -25.78
N ARG A 440 -10.35 -1.20 -26.75
CA ARG A 440 -10.77 -0.95 -28.13
C ARG A 440 -12.28 -0.71 -28.24
N ILE A 441 -13.09 -1.51 -27.55
CA ILE A 441 -14.53 -1.28 -27.40
C ILE A 441 -14.83 0.11 -26.86
N GLY A 442 -14.12 0.53 -25.81
CA GLY A 442 -14.28 1.85 -25.20
C GLY A 442 -14.00 3.03 -26.15
N ALA A 443 -13.20 2.83 -27.21
CA ALA A 443 -13.01 3.83 -28.26
C ALA A 443 -14.22 3.92 -29.22
N TRP A 444 -15.00 2.85 -29.37
CA TRP A 444 -16.14 2.80 -30.26
C TRP A 444 -17.46 3.19 -29.58
N THR A 445 -17.66 2.81 -28.32
CA THR A 445 -18.98 2.85 -27.68
C THR A 445 -18.91 2.98 -26.18
N THR A 446 -19.98 3.47 -25.57
CA THR A 446 -20.22 3.47 -24.12
C THR A 446 -21.14 2.31 -23.67
N ALA A 447 -21.45 1.36 -24.55
CA ALA A 447 -22.40 0.29 -24.27
C ALA A 447 -22.04 -0.57 -23.02
N LEU A 448 -20.73 -0.75 -22.71
CA LEU A 448 -20.23 -1.42 -21.53
C LEU A 448 -19.77 -0.46 -20.43
N GLY A 449 -19.87 0.83 -20.63
CA GLY A 449 -19.38 1.88 -19.75
C GLY A 449 -18.42 2.83 -20.43
N THR A 450 -18.04 3.87 -19.72
CA THR A 450 -17.15 4.93 -20.18
C THR A 450 -15.82 4.85 -19.46
N PHE A 451 -14.72 4.72 -20.21
CA PHE A 451 -13.39 4.81 -19.61
C PHE A 451 -13.10 6.23 -19.18
N VAL A 452 -12.73 6.37 -17.92
CA VAL A 452 -12.34 7.64 -17.30
C VAL A 452 -11.14 7.44 -16.40
N THR A 453 -10.41 8.51 -16.15
CA THR A 453 -9.41 8.49 -15.09
C THR A 453 -10.09 8.66 -13.71
N PRO A 454 -9.49 8.19 -12.62
CA PRO A 454 -10.03 8.41 -11.27
C PRO A 454 -10.27 9.89 -10.96
N ASP A 455 -9.38 10.78 -11.38
CA ASP A 455 -9.53 12.24 -11.20
C ASP A 455 -10.79 12.77 -11.89
N GLU A 456 -11.06 12.30 -13.11
CA GLU A 456 -12.26 12.67 -13.87
C GLU A 456 -13.51 12.11 -13.19
N HIS A 457 -13.44 10.87 -12.71
CA HIS A 457 -14.52 10.27 -11.95
C HIS A 457 -14.87 11.07 -10.71
N PHE A 458 -13.86 11.45 -9.87
CA PHE A 458 -14.10 12.28 -8.68
C PHE A 458 -14.72 13.64 -9.03
N ARG A 459 -14.36 14.22 -10.16
CA ARG A 459 -14.84 15.54 -10.59
C ARG A 459 -16.26 15.50 -11.16
N ARG A 460 -16.62 14.45 -11.91
CA ARG A 460 -17.93 14.30 -12.59
C ARG A 460 -19.02 13.74 -11.71
N THR A 461 -18.66 12.96 -10.70
CA THR A 461 -19.63 12.27 -9.85
C THR A 461 -19.85 13.00 -8.55
N PRO A 462 -21.08 13.04 -8.03
CA PRO A 462 -21.33 13.62 -6.70
C PRO A 462 -20.54 12.87 -5.64
N GLY A 463 -20.12 13.58 -4.60
CA GLY A 463 -19.40 12.99 -3.47
C GLY A 463 -20.19 11.88 -2.80
N SER A 464 -19.49 10.93 -2.19
CA SER A 464 -20.13 9.90 -1.38
C SER A 464 -20.83 10.54 -0.18
N GLY A 465 -22.09 10.21 0.04
CA GLY A 465 -22.82 10.64 1.23
C GLY A 465 -22.39 9.93 2.51
N LYS A 466 -21.69 8.79 2.41
CA LYS A 466 -21.30 7.97 3.54
C LYS A 466 -19.85 8.21 3.94
N VAL A 467 -19.69 8.80 5.12
CA VAL A 467 -18.40 8.95 5.79
C VAL A 467 -18.07 7.63 6.47
N VAL A 468 -16.85 7.13 6.26
CA VAL A 468 -16.29 5.98 6.94
C VAL A 468 -15.02 6.39 7.67
N SER A 469 -14.88 5.94 8.89
CA SER A 469 -13.73 6.20 9.74
C SER A 469 -13.37 4.92 10.48
N TRP A 470 -12.09 4.66 10.60
CA TRP A 470 -11.58 3.52 11.35
C TRP A 470 -10.55 3.97 12.36
N GLU A 471 -10.51 3.30 13.49
CA GLU A 471 -9.48 3.50 14.50
C GLU A 471 -8.08 3.24 13.90
N PRO A 472 -7.05 3.98 14.34
CA PRO A 472 -5.70 3.80 13.80
C PRO A 472 -5.19 2.35 13.86
N ASP A 473 -5.68 1.56 14.81
CA ASP A 473 -5.32 0.15 14.96
C ASP A 473 -6.01 -0.79 13.96
N SER A 474 -7.05 -0.33 13.26
CA SER A 474 -7.75 -1.11 12.23
C SER A 474 -6.97 -1.24 10.93
N TYR A 475 -6.01 -0.33 10.66
CA TYR A 475 -5.21 -0.35 9.44
C TYR A 475 -4.13 -1.42 9.47
N PRO A 476 -3.79 -2.05 8.33
CA PRO A 476 -2.79 -3.09 8.30
C PRO A 476 -1.42 -2.56 8.75
N VAL A 477 -0.77 -3.32 9.61
CA VAL A 477 0.64 -3.08 9.95
C VAL A 477 1.55 -3.71 8.89
N SER A 478 2.68 -3.08 8.62
CA SER A 478 3.65 -3.67 7.72
C SER A 478 4.28 -4.90 8.37
N ARG A 479 4.21 -6.02 7.65
CA ARG A 479 4.74 -7.32 8.10
C ARG A 479 6.17 -7.52 7.62
N PRO A 480 6.98 -8.32 8.34
CA PRO A 480 8.17 -8.87 7.74
C PRO A 480 7.80 -9.71 6.51
N PRO A 481 8.66 -9.76 5.47
CA PRO A 481 8.42 -10.61 4.31
C PRO A 481 8.09 -12.05 4.70
N ALA A 482 6.99 -12.58 4.16
CA ALA A 482 6.56 -13.96 4.43
C ALA A 482 7.36 -14.98 3.59
N ASP A 483 7.76 -14.57 2.38
CA ASP A 483 8.55 -15.38 1.47
C ASP A 483 9.96 -14.81 1.35
N PRO A 484 10.97 -15.52 1.87
CA PRO A 484 12.35 -15.08 1.76
C PRO A 484 12.88 -15.08 0.31
N ALA A 485 12.25 -15.81 -0.61
CA ALA A 485 12.65 -15.86 -2.01
C ALA A 485 12.10 -14.67 -2.84
N ALA A 486 11.13 -13.94 -2.33
CA ALA A 486 10.46 -12.84 -3.07
C ALA A 486 11.25 -11.53 -3.13
N THR A 487 12.38 -11.40 -2.41
CA THR A 487 13.16 -10.17 -2.37
C THR A 487 14.65 -10.44 -2.50
N ASP A 488 15.24 -9.97 -3.58
CA ASP A 488 16.66 -10.21 -3.95
C ASP A 488 17.74 -9.71 -2.95
N SER A 489 17.42 -8.94 -1.93
CA SER A 489 18.44 -8.44 -0.98
C SER A 489 18.00 -8.23 0.47
N ALA A 490 16.70 -8.18 0.76
CA ALA A 490 16.19 -7.90 2.12
C ALA A 490 15.87 -9.17 2.94
N ALA A 491 16.07 -10.36 2.38
CA ALA A 491 15.74 -11.63 3.02
C ALA A 491 16.67 -11.96 4.20
N ALA A 492 17.89 -11.42 4.22
CA ALA A 492 18.88 -11.77 5.23
C ALA A 492 18.54 -11.18 6.62
N ASP A 493 18.10 -9.94 6.69
CA ASP A 493 17.72 -9.26 7.95
C ASP A 493 16.60 -8.22 7.70
N PRO A 494 15.34 -8.56 7.95
CA PRO A 494 14.24 -7.63 7.72
C PRO A 494 14.15 -6.50 8.75
N ILE A 495 14.84 -6.62 9.90
CA ILE A 495 14.81 -5.65 11.01
C ILE A 495 15.78 -4.51 10.78
N ALA A 496 17.02 -4.80 10.38
CA ALA A 496 18.10 -3.82 10.31
C ALA A 496 17.80 -2.60 9.40
N PRO A 497 17.25 -2.73 8.18
CA PRO A 497 16.91 -1.59 7.34
C PRO A 497 15.88 -0.66 8.00
N ARG A 498 14.88 -1.23 8.67
CA ARG A 498 13.86 -0.45 9.39
C ARG A 498 14.42 0.27 10.60
N VAL A 499 15.25 -0.41 11.38
CA VAL A 499 15.97 0.21 12.50
C VAL A 499 16.82 1.39 12.00
N ALA A 500 17.50 1.23 10.87
CA ALA A 500 18.32 2.31 10.29
C ALA A 500 17.46 3.51 9.85
N ALA A 501 16.32 3.27 9.21
CA ALA A 501 15.39 4.32 8.79
C ALA A 501 14.84 5.10 10.00
N VAL A 502 14.31 4.40 11.00
CA VAL A 502 13.78 5.01 12.23
C VAL A 502 14.87 5.78 12.99
N ARG A 503 16.09 5.26 13.02
CA ARG A 503 17.23 5.95 13.66
C ARG A 503 17.59 7.24 12.93
N SER A 504 17.65 7.22 11.61
CA SER A 504 17.89 8.41 10.79
C SER A 504 16.83 9.48 11.04
N GLU A 505 15.57 9.10 11.09
CA GLU A 505 14.46 10.00 11.39
C GLU A 505 14.57 10.58 12.82
N ALA A 506 14.80 9.75 13.83
CA ALA A 506 14.99 10.20 15.22
C ALA A 506 16.16 11.20 15.34
N GLN A 507 17.27 10.95 14.66
CA GLN A 507 18.41 11.87 14.61
C GLN A 507 18.03 13.23 14.03
N ARG A 508 17.26 13.26 12.94
CA ARG A 508 16.77 14.52 12.34
C ARG A 508 15.85 15.28 13.30
N LEU A 509 14.89 14.59 13.93
CA LEU A 509 13.95 15.21 14.86
C LEU A 509 14.67 15.76 16.12
N VAL A 510 15.61 15.02 16.69
CA VAL A 510 16.42 15.46 17.83
C VAL A 510 17.33 16.64 17.43
N ALA A 511 17.95 16.61 16.26
CA ALA A 511 18.75 17.73 15.75
C ALA A 511 17.88 18.98 15.56
N GLY A 512 16.69 18.85 14.98
CA GLY A 512 15.72 19.94 14.84
C GLY A 512 15.29 20.55 16.17
N ARG A 513 15.02 19.73 17.18
CA ARG A 513 14.74 20.19 18.57
C ARG A 513 15.88 21.02 19.14
N LYS A 514 17.14 20.62 18.92
CA LYS A 514 18.31 21.38 19.34
C LYS A 514 18.45 22.72 18.62
N VAL A 515 18.09 22.78 17.34
CA VAL A 515 18.06 24.02 16.56
C VAL A 515 17.05 24.99 17.15
N LEU A 516 15.82 24.54 17.39
CA LEU A 516 14.78 25.39 18.02
C LEU A 516 15.23 25.92 19.39
N ALA A 517 15.79 25.08 20.24
CA ALA A 517 16.29 25.46 21.56
C ALA A 517 17.53 26.40 21.52
N GLY A 518 18.27 26.40 20.44
CA GLY A 518 19.45 27.24 20.23
C GLY A 518 19.20 28.58 19.52
N LEU A 519 17.92 28.89 19.15
CA LEU A 519 17.57 30.17 18.55
C LEU A 519 17.73 31.30 19.60
N PRO A 520 18.40 32.44 19.25
CA PRO A 520 18.58 33.52 20.18
C PRO A 520 17.25 34.19 20.53
N ALA A 521 17.12 34.69 21.78
CA ALA A 521 15.90 35.30 22.28
C ALA A 521 15.41 36.48 21.39
N THR A 522 16.35 37.16 20.73
CA THR A 522 16.10 38.24 19.78
C THR A 522 16.45 37.78 18.37
N ALA A 523 15.90 36.66 17.91
CA ALA A 523 16.11 36.15 16.58
C ALA A 523 15.62 37.18 15.53
N SER A 524 16.54 37.72 14.76
CA SER A 524 16.24 38.68 13.69
C SER A 524 16.91 38.20 12.39
N ALA A 525 16.48 38.73 11.25
CA ALA A 525 17.06 38.43 9.95
C ALA A 525 18.50 38.96 9.75
N ALA A 526 19.20 39.37 10.83
CA ALA A 526 20.57 39.83 10.79
C ALA A 526 21.57 38.77 10.29
N PRO A 527 22.70 39.15 9.67
CA PRO A 527 23.62 38.24 8.99
C PRO A 527 24.18 37.06 9.78
N GLY A 528 24.14 37.13 11.13
CA GLY A 528 24.58 36.03 12.02
C GLY A 528 23.63 34.81 12.08
N GLY A 529 22.33 34.99 11.82
CA GLY A 529 21.34 33.90 11.85
C GLY A 529 21.53 32.83 10.75
N LYS A 530 22.22 33.19 9.68
CA LYS A 530 22.53 32.25 8.56
C LYS A 530 23.33 31.03 9.01
N ARG A 531 24.13 31.15 10.05
CA ARG A 531 25.06 30.04 10.45
C ARG A 531 24.37 28.94 11.23
N VAL A 532 23.40 29.27 12.07
CA VAL A 532 22.66 28.28 12.90
C VAL A 532 21.64 27.52 12.04
N ILE A 533 20.95 28.25 11.12
CA ILE A 533 19.89 27.63 10.29
C ILE A 533 20.49 26.81 9.14
N ARG A 534 21.66 27.20 8.60
CA ARG A 534 22.37 26.43 7.57
C ARG A 534 22.95 25.12 8.10
N ALA A 535 23.37 25.07 9.37
CA ALA A 535 23.89 23.84 9.98
C ALA A 535 22.82 22.73 10.11
N ALA A 536 21.54 23.10 10.27
CA ALA A 536 20.43 22.14 10.31
C ALA A 536 20.03 21.60 8.92
N GLY A 537 20.09 22.45 7.88
CA GLY A 537 19.82 22.03 6.50
C GLY A 537 20.94 21.14 5.91
N ALA A 538 22.19 21.34 6.35
CA ALA A 538 23.32 20.54 5.91
C ALA A 538 23.44 19.18 6.62
N ALA A 539 22.87 19.05 7.82
CA ALA A 539 22.86 17.79 8.56
C ALA A 539 21.94 16.72 7.96
N GLY A 540 21.02 17.12 7.03
CA GLY A 540 20.15 16.20 6.29
C GLY A 540 20.78 15.58 5.03
N ALA A 541 21.96 16.02 4.61
CA ALA A 541 22.56 15.62 3.34
C ALA A 541 23.98 15.02 3.44
N ALA A 542 24.49 14.76 4.65
CA ALA A 542 25.81 14.18 4.82
C ALA A 542 25.70 12.68 5.11
N ASP A 543 26.19 11.86 4.20
CA ASP A 543 26.54 10.46 4.41
C ASP A 543 27.47 10.34 5.63
N VAL A 544 26.93 9.92 6.76
CA VAL A 544 27.74 9.59 7.92
C VAL A 544 28.16 8.13 7.82
N ALA A 545 29.36 7.90 7.33
CA ALA A 545 29.99 6.60 7.46
C ALA A 545 30.10 6.20 8.94
N PRO A 546 29.87 4.92 9.30
CA PRO A 546 29.92 4.51 10.69
C PRO A 546 31.34 4.60 11.24
N ALA A 547 31.51 5.43 12.27
CA ALA A 547 32.76 5.51 13.01
C ALA A 547 32.99 4.21 13.78
N ALA A 548 33.93 3.43 13.32
CA ALA A 548 34.44 2.27 14.05
C ALA A 548 35.15 2.71 15.32
N SER A 549 34.53 2.49 16.46
CA SER A 549 35.13 2.68 17.76
C SER A 549 36.06 1.50 18.05
N ALA A 550 37.36 1.72 17.92
CA ALA A 550 38.38 0.78 18.33
C ALA A 550 38.53 0.80 19.84
N VAL A 551 38.30 -0.32 20.50
CA VAL A 551 38.65 -0.56 21.90
C VAL A 551 39.95 -1.38 21.95
N PRO A 552 40.99 -0.97 22.71
CA PRO A 552 42.24 -1.71 22.73
C PRO A 552 42.12 -3.02 23.54
N ALA A 553 42.66 -4.07 22.97
CA ALA A 553 42.80 -5.36 23.59
C ALA A 553 43.91 -5.34 24.67
N ALA A 554 43.59 -5.74 25.89
CA ALA A 554 44.56 -6.09 26.88
C ALA A 554 44.47 -7.58 27.23
N ALA A 555 45.54 -8.32 26.90
CA ALA A 555 45.71 -9.72 27.20
C ALA A 555 46.13 -9.97 28.62
N ALA A 556 45.58 -11.00 29.29
CA ALA A 556 46.30 -11.78 30.27
C ALA A 556 45.69 -13.16 30.48
N LYS A 557 46.47 -14.15 30.18
CA LYS A 557 46.27 -15.58 30.50
C LYS A 557 46.43 -15.82 32.01
N LYS A 558 45.63 -16.73 32.62
CA LYS A 558 46.09 -17.82 33.49
C LYS A 558 44.92 -18.73 33.90
N LYS A 559 45.11 -20.03 33.63
CA LYS A 559 44.42 -21.14 34.31
C LYS A 559 45.07 -21.37 35.68
N PRO A 560 44.31 -21.93 36.66
CA PRO A 560 44.54 -23.34 36.97
C PRO A 560 43.27 -24.15 37.32
N SER A 561 43.34 -25.36 36.96
CA SER A 561 43.05 -26.70 37.47
C SER A 561 42.30 -26.92 38.78
N GLY A 562 41.28 -27.77 38.69
CA GLY A 562 41.11 -28.95 39.58
C GLY A 562 40.23 -28.83 40.82
N GLY A 563 39.27 -29.76 40.89
CA GLY A 563 38.74 -30.15 42.17
C GLY A 563 37.27 -30.58 42.18
N LEU A 564 37.01 -31.87 42.06
CA LEU A 564 35.79 -32.60 42.36
C LEU A 564 35.50 -32.55 43.88
N LEU A 565 34.23 -32.64 44.21
CA LEU A 565 33.56 -33.31 45.30
C LEU A 565 32.56 -32.41 46.08
N GLY A 566 31.34 -32.91 46.12
CA GLY A 566 30.68 -33.16 47.37
C GLY A 566 29.46 -32.29 47.68
N GLY A 567 28.31 -32.81 47.36
CA GLY A 567 27.23 -33.15 48.24
C GLY A 567 26.70 -32.16 49.28
N LEU A 568 25.38 -31.92 49.16
CA LEU A 568 24.43 -31.77 50.27
C LEU A 568 24.81 -30.85 51.47
N ALA A 569 24.24 -29.64 51.51
CA ALA A 569 23.68 -29.08 52.70
C ALA A 569 22.54 -28.09 52.40
N ARG A 570 21.32 -28.55 52.61
CA ARG A 570 20.16 -27.68 52.88
C ARG A 570 20.40 -26.99 54.24
N GLY A 571 20.13 -25.71 54.27
CA GLY A 571 19.73 -25.10 55.53
C GLY A 571 20.42 -23.79 55.87
N LEU A 572 19.62 -22.74 55.90
CA LEU A 572 19.69 -21.59 56.77
C LEU A 572 20.80 -20.53 56.56
N PHE A 573 20.28 -19.33 56.31
CA PHE A 573 20.99 -18.05 56.20
C PHE A 573 21.46 -17.63 54.82
N GLY A 574 20.55 -17.04 54.04
CA GLY A 574 20.82 -16.44 52.74
C GLY A 574 20.28 -15.02 52.55
N GLY A 575 20.41 -14.14 53.55
CA GLY A 575 19.98 -12.74 53.38
C GLY A 575 20.98 -11.84 52.64
N GLY A 576 22.19 -12.31 52.33
CA GLY A 576 23.26 -11.46 51.82
C GLY A 576 23.59 -11.53 50.33
N SER A 577 23.08 -12.52 49.59
CA SER A 577 23.40 -12.65 48.14
C SER A 577 22.31 -12.07 47.20
N GLU A 578 21.09 -11.99 47.65
CA GLU A 578 19.97 -11.47 46.86
C GLU A 578 19.98 -9.96 46.73
N ASP A 579 20.47 -9.22 47.74
CA ASP A 579 20.60 -7.76 47.68
C ASP A 579 21.65 -7.26 46.68
N ARG A 580 22.61 -8.10 46.29
CA ARG A 580 23.64 -7.73 45.30
C ARG A 580 23.11 -7.59 43.88
N LEU A 581 21.95 -8.16 43.54
CA LEU A 581 21.35 -8.12 42.22
C LEU A 581 20.18 -7.12 42.13
N VAL A 582 20.09 -6.20 43.07
CA VAL A 582 19.13 -5.10 43.09
C VAL A 582 19.82 -3.80 42.75
N LEU A 583 19.26 -3.06 41.79
CA LEU A 583 19.62 -1.69 41.48
C LEU A 583 18.44 -0.81 41.88
N GLU A 584 18.72 0.26 42.63
CA GLU A 584 17.66 1.11 43.18
C GLU A 584 18.10 2.57 43.29
N HIS A 585 17.18 3.48 43.01
CA HIS A 585 17.22 4.89 43.34
C HIS A 585 15.80 5.36 43.71
N ASP A 586 15.62 6.65 43.95
CA ASP A 586 14.38 7.26 44.44
C ASP A 586 13.13 7.01 43.55
N LYS A 587 13.32 6.71 42.26
CA LYS A 587 12.20 6.58 41.27
C LYS A 587 11.99 5.15 40.76
N LEU A 588 13.00 4.29 40.85
CA LEU A 588 12.92 2.95 40.24
C LEU A 588 13.77 1.94 41.03
N ARG A 589 13.20 0.77 41.23
CA ARG A 589 13.86 -0.42 41.76
C ARG A 589 13.79 -1.56 40.76
N VAL A 590 14.91 -2.11 40.39
CA VAL A 590 15.05 -3.21 39.43
C VAL A 590 15.80 -4.36 40.10
N ARG A 591 15.27 -5.57 39.98
CA ARG A 591 15.94 -6.79 40.42
C ARG A 591 16.25 -7.68 39.23
N VAL A 592 17.48 -8.14 39.10
CA VAL A 592 17.92 -9.06 38.05
C VAL A 592 17.72 -10.51 38.51
N ASN A 593 17.25 -11.36 37.63
CA ASN A 593 17.05 -12.78 37.89
C ASN A 593 18.38 -13.54 37.76
N PRO A 594 18.88 -14.19 38.83
CA PRO A 594 20.13 -14.93 38.76
C PRO A 594 20.11 -16.15 37.85
N GLN A 595 18.91 -16.69 37.53
CA GLN A 595 18.76 -17.89 36.71
C GLN A 595 18.68 -17.56 35.21
N THR A 596 18.01 -16.49 34.84
CA THR A 596 17.78 -16.12 33.42
C THR A 596 18.68 -14.97 32.96
N GLY A 597 19.27 -14.20 33.91
CA GLY A 597 20.02 -13.00 33.58
C GLY A 597 19.19 -11.80 33.18
N GLY A 598 17.85 -11.96 33.08
CA GLY A 598 16.89 -10.93 32.75
C GLY A 598 16.38 -10.17 33.99
N LEU A 599 15.34 -9.34 33.79
CA LEU A 599 14.70 -8.61 34.89
C LEU A 599 13.68 -9.51 35.61
N LEU A 600 13.87 -9.74 36.89
CA LEU A 600 12.92 -10.44 37.75
C LEU A 600 11.75 -9.52 38.10
N SER A 601 12.06 -8.26 38.40
CA SER A 601 11.04 -7.28 38.74
C SER A 601 11.49 -5.85 38.44
N VAL A 602 10.51 -5.04 38.01
CA VAL A 602 10.60 -3.59 37.83
C VAL A 602 9.44 -2.98 38.61
N ARG A 603 9.75 -2.07 39.56
CA ARG A 603 8.73 -1.41 40.39
C ARG A 603 9.25 -0.06 40.91
N ARG A 604 8.37 0.79 41.41
CA ARG A 604 8.77 1.93 42.22
C ARG A 604 9.21 1.44 43.59
N PRO A 605 10.07 2.17 44.30
CA PRO A 605 10.48 1.78 45.65
C PRO A 605 9.31 1.58 46.63
N GLU A 606 8.26 2.41 46.49
CA GLU A 606 7.03 2.39 47.28
C GLU A 606 6.04 1.27 46.89
N ASP A 607 6.12 0.75 45.67
CA ASP A 607 5.21 -0.29 45.17
C ASP A 607 5.51 -1.66 45.80
N ARG A 608 4.46 -2.40 46.16
CA ARG A 608 4.61 -3.76 46.71
C ARG A 608 4.65 -4.85 45.63
N GLY A 609 4.09 -4.60 44.47
CA GLY A 609 3.97 -5.58 43.38
C GLY A 609 5.03 -5.43 42.30
N ASN A 610 5.33 -6.53 41.60
CA ASN A 610 6.10 -6.49 40.35
C ASN A 610 5.24 -5.97 39.22
N ARG A 611 5.76 -5.02 38.43
CA ARG A 611 5.03 -4.45 37.29
C ARG A 611 5.47 -5.06 35.95
N LEU A 612 6.71 -5.51 35.85
CA LEU A 612 7.28 -6.07 34.64
C LEU A 612 8.41 -7.02 34.96
N SER A 613 8.46 -8.13 34.27
CA SER A 613 9.61 -9.01 34.12
C SER A 613 10.12 -9.05 32.68
N GLN A 614 11.38 -9.42 32.48
CA GLN A 614 11.98 -9.54 31.17
C GLN A 614 13.00 -10.67 31.13
N HIS A 615 13.05 -11.39 30.03
CA HIS A 615 14.13 -12.33 29.70
C HIS A 615 14.27 -12.48 28.18
N LEU A 616 15.32 -13.14 27.73
CA LEU A 616 15.48 -13.45 26.33
C LEU A 616 14.80 -14.78 26.00
N ALA A 617 14.18 -14.85 24.84
CA ALA A 617 13.53 -16.05 24.34
C ALA A 617 13.84 -16.23 22.85
N MET A 618 13.90 -17.49 22.40
CA MET A 618 13.99 -17.80 20.99
C MET A 618 12.85 -18.73 20.60
N ARG A 619 12.02 -18.30 19.65
CA ARG A 619 10.98 -19.15 19.08
C ARG A 619 11.62 -20.18 18.15
N THR A 620 11.27 -21.46 18.33
CA THR A 620 11.92 -22.59 17.65
C THR A 620 10.98 -23.42 16.78
N THR A 621 9.66 -23.27 16.97
CA THR A 621 8.66 -24.06 16.26
C THR A 621 8.03 -23.29 15.11
N ARG A 622 7.83 -23.99 14.01
CA ARG A 622 7.01 -23.51 12.90
C ARG A 622 5.55 -23.58 13.32
N PRO A 623 4.77 -22.49 13.20
CA PRO A 623 3.33 -22.57 13.44
C PRO A 623 2.68 -23.53 12.42
N PRO A 624 1.66 -24.31 12.83
CA PRO A 624 0.87 -25.07 11.88
C PRO A 624 0.21 -24.12 10.87
N PRO A 625 -0.02 -24.54 9.61
CA PRO A 625 -0.76 -23.74 8.65
C PRO A 625 -2.15 -23.48 9.22
N ALA A 626 -2.48 -22.22 9.42
CA ALA A 626 -3.77 -21.83 9.98
C ALA A 626 -4.83 -21.87 8.89
N VAL A 627 -5.97 -22.47 9.21
CA VAL A 627 -7.23 -22.29 8.48
C VAL A 627 -7.87 -21.04 9.08
N GLY A 628 -7.61 -19.87 8.49
CA GLY A 628 -8.02 -18.58 9.04
C GLY A 628 -6.87 -17.57 9.11
N SER A 629 -6.99 -16.55 9.93
CA SER A 629 -5.89 -15.60 10.13
C SER A 629 -4.65 -16.35 10.64
N PRO A 630 -3.49 -16.24 9.96
CA PRO A 630 -2.28 -16.96 10.37
C PRO A 630 -1.77 -16.58 11.77
N TRP A 631 -2.46 -15.72 12.48
CA TRP A 631 -2.04 -15.11 13.74
C TRP A 631 -2.93 -15.47 14.93
N GLU A 632 -4.08 -16.11 14.70
CA GLU A 632 -5.04 -16.40 15.78
C GLU A 632 -4.73 -17.67 16.58
N ASP A 633 -4.01 -18.65 16.01
CA ASP A 633 -3.84 -19.95 16.64
C ASP A 633 -2.40 -20.49 16.81
N PRO A 634 -1.31 -19.88 16.30
CA PRO A 634 0.02 -20.47 16.39
C PRO A 634 0.66 -20.39 17.77
N GLN A 635 0.04 -19.67 18.70
CA GLN A 635 0.66 -19.33 19.99
C GLN A 635 0.57 -20.45 21.02
N GLU A 636 -0.51 -21.21 21.02
CA GLU A 636 -0.75 -22.28 22.01
C GLU A 636 0.23 -23.46 21.91
N ARG A 637 0.90 -23.62 20.76
CA ARG A 637 1.87 -24.71 20.51
C ARG A 637 3.28 -24.24 20.19
N ALA A 638 3.57 -22.95 20.36
CA ALA A 638 4.89 -22.44 20.09
C ALA A 638 5.88 -22.88 21.17
N GLU A 639 6.97 -23.52 20.76
CA GLU A 639 8.09 -23.83 21.64
C GLU A 639 9.09 -22.68 21.65
N TYR A 640 9.58 -22.38 22.84
CA TYR A 640 10.55 -21.34 23.05
C TYR A 640 11.77 -21.89 23.78
N GLY A 641 12.94 -21.58 23.25
CA GLY A 641 14.19 -21.75 23.99
C GLY A 641 14.23 -20.81 25.19
N GLN A 642 14.65 -21.35 26.31
CA GLN A 642 14.68 -20.65 27.58
C GLN A 642 16.07 -20.10 27.90
N ALA A 643 16.13 -18.87 28.40
CA ALA A 643 17.37 -18.25 28.84
C ALA A 643 17.87 -18.87 30.13
N THR A 644 19.15 -19.20 30.15
CA THR A 644 19.89 -19.64 31.33
C THR A 644 21.14 -18.77 31.51
N ALA A 645 21.27 -18.13 32.64
CA ALA A 645 22.46 -17.34 32.95
C ALA A 645 23.62 -18.22 33.45
N GLU A 646 24.75 -18.06 32.82
CA GLU A 646 26.02 -18.66 33.26
C GLU A 646 26.71 -17.81 34.33
N SER A 647 26.52 -16.51 34.25
CA SER A 647 27.02 -15.54 35.24
C SER A 647 26.13 -14.30 35.29
N VAL A 648 25.88 -13.80 36.51
CA VAL A 648 25.22 -12.52 36.77
C VAL A 648 26.10 -11.77 37.78
N THR A 649 26.68 -10.66 37.38
CA THR A 649 27.69 -9.95 38.16
C THR A 649 27.35 -8.47 38.23
N ARG A 650 27.36 -7.89 39.41
CA ARG A 650 27.31 -6.43 39.60
C ARG A 650 28.66 -5.83 39.22
N THR A 651 28.73 -5.04 38.20
CA THR A 651 29.96 -4.44 37.64
C THR A 651 30.15 -2.99 38.02
N GLY A 652 29.14 -2.36 38.61
CA GLY A 652 29.16 -0.99 39.10
C GLY A 652 28.02 -0.75 40.07
N GLU A 653 27.97 0.47 40.62
CA GLU A 653 26.92 0.86 41.56
C GLU A 653 25.52 0.71 40.96
N ARG A 654 25.37 1.05 39.67
CA ARG A 654 24.10 1.07 38.93
C ARG A 654 24.08 0.09 37.76
N THR A 655 24.98 -0.89 37.71
CA THR A 655 25.16 -1.76 36.58
C THR A 655 25.31 -3.22 36.97
N ILE A 656 24.52 -4.09 36.34
CA ILE A 656 24.63 -5.55 36.39
C ILE A 656 24.87 -6.09 34.98
N LEU A 657 25.79 -7.04 34.86
CA LEU A 657 26.11 -7.74 33.62
C LEU A 657 25.76 -9.22 33.76
N SER A 658 24.93 -9.71 32.83
CA SER A 658 24.56 -11.11 32.72
C SER A 658 25.14 -11.70 31.43
N ARG A 659 25.64 -12.94 31.50
CA ARG A 659 26.04 -13.74 30.35
C ARG A 659 25.40 -15.11 30.45
N GLY A 660 24.96 -15.64 29.29
CA GLY A 660 24.27 -16.91 29.30
C GLY A 660 23.95 -17.39 27.89
N HIS A 661 23.02 -18.32 27.81
CA HIS A 661 22.54 -18.90 26.57
C HIS A 661 21.06 -19.22 26.68
N CYS A 662 20.39 -19.38 25.48
CA CYS A 662 19.08 -20.01 25.43
C CYS A 662 19.25 -21.46 24.94
N SER A 663 18.48 -22.37 25.52
CA SER A 663 18.45 -23.79 25.14
C SER A 663 17.02 -24.24 24.83
N ASP A 664 16.89 -25.21 23.93
CA ASP A 664 15.60 -25.87 23.66
C ASP A 664 15.23 -26.84 24.79
N SER A 665 14.05 -27.46 24.68
CA SER A 665 13.54 -28.45 25.64
C SER A 665 14.43 -29.71 25.77
N LYS A 666 15.35 -29.92 24.83
CA LYS A 666 16.33 -31.02 24.83
C LYS A 666 17.69 -30.59 25.39
N GLY A 667 17.83 -29.35 25.86
CA GLY A 667 19.06 -28.80 26.36
C GLY A 667 20.10 -28.40 25.30
N ARG A 668 19.73 -28.39 24.01
CA ARG A 668 20.60 -27.94 22.92
C ARG A 668 20.70 -26.42 22.98
N LYS A 669 21.92 -25.91 22.99
CA LYS A 669 22.20 -24.47 22.95
C LYS A 669 21.73 -23.89 21.59
N LEU A 670 20.91 -22.84 21.65
CA LEU A 670 20.36 -22.17 20.47
C LEU A 670 21.09 -20.85 20.19
N LEU A 671 21.41 -20.10 21.23
CA LEU A 671 22.12 -18.82 21.13
C LEU A 671 22.92 -18.56 22.41
N SER A 672 23.88 -17.67 22.31
CA SER A 672 24.55 -17.03 23.46
C SER A 672 24.18 -15.56 23.55
N PHE A 673 24.16 -15.03 24.76
CA PHE A 673 23.85 -13.63 24.99
C PHE A 673 24.74 -12.99 26.07
N THR A 674 24.82 -11.67 25.93
CA THR A 674 25.28 -10.77 26.98
C THR A 674 24.25 -9.69 27.19
N GLN A 675 23.78 -9.47 28.41
CA GLN A 675 22.82 -8.42 28.73
C GLN A 675 23.40 -7.56 29.86
N ARG A 676 23.52 -6.25 29.62
CA ARG A 676 23.87 -5.25 30.60
C ARG A 676 22.63 -4.49 31.02
N VAL A 677 22.36 -4.44 32.31
CA VAL A 677 21.29 -3.65 32.91
C VAL A 677 21.91 -2.46 33.60
N GLU A 678 21.51 -1.26 33.25
CA GLU A 678 21.99 0.00 33.80
C GLU A 678 20.84 0.86 34.30
N LEU A 679 20.83 1.21 35.57
CA LEU A 679 19.86 2.11 36.18
C LEU A 679 20.26 3.56 35.91
N LEU A 680 19.41 4.32 35.18
CA LEU A 680 19.75 5.66 34.75
C LEU A 680 19.52 6.70 35.84
N GLU A 681 20.50 7.58 36.00
CA GLU A 681 20.46 8.61 37.05
C GLU A 681 19.36 9.65 36.76
N GLY A 682 18.53 9.93 37.77
CA GLY A 682 17.48 10.94 37.70
C GLY A 682 16.29 10.60 36.83
N LEU A 683 16.30 9.44 36.15
CA LEU A 683 15.22 8.94 35.31
C LEU A 683 14.58 7.68 35.88
N PRO A 684 13.25 7.50 35.78
CA PRO A 684 12.61 6.26 36.20
C PRO A 684 12.80 5.15 35.15
N LEU A 685 14.04 4.91 34.69
CA LEU A 685 14.38 4.04 33.59
C LEU A 685 15.58 3.14 33.89
N ALA A 686 15.51 1.90 33.45
CA ALA A 686 16.62 0.97 33.35
C ALA A 686 16.90 0.69 31.85
N ARG A 687 18.16 0.90 31.45
CA ARG A 687 18.65 0.61 30.10
C ARG A 687 19.08 -0.85 30.01
N LEU A 688 18.75 -1.48 28.86
CA LEU A 688 19.10 -2.85 28.53
C LEU A 688 19.97 -2.83 27.27
N ASP A 689 21.28 -3.10 27.40
CA ASP A 689 22.15 -3.36 26.26
C ASP A 689 22.27 -4.88 26.08
N ILE A 690 21.85 -5.38 24.94
CA ILE A 690 21.73 -6.80 24.67
C ILE A 690 22.57 -7.15 23.44
N GLU A 691 23.45 -8.13 23.57
CA GLU A 691 24.18 -8.74 22.47
C GLU A 691 23.76 -10.21 22.36
N VAL A 692 23.38 -10.65 21.16
CA VAL A 692 22.99 -12.03 20.88
C VAL A 692 23.77 -12.58 19.71
N THR A 693 24.11 -13.89 19.81
CA THR A 693 24.71 -14.66 18.72
C THR A 693 24.03 -16.02 18.67
N ILE A 694 23.40 -16.35 17.54
CA ILE A 694 22.77 -17.65 17.30
C ILE A 694 23.89 -18.68 17.12
N ASP A 695 23.77 -19.84 17.77
CA ASP A 695 24.72 -20.95 17.64
C ASP A 695 24.69 -21.51 16.22
N ALA A 696 25.85 -21.85 15.66
CA ALA A 696 25.96 -22.38 14.30
C ALA A 696 25.12 -23.66 14.09
N SER A 697 24.96 -24.47 15.14
CA SER A 697 24.12 -25.70 15.10
C SER A 697 22.63 -25.41 15.06
N ALA A 698 22.24 -24.21 15.45
CA ALA A 698 20.88 -23.73 15.46
C ALA A 698 20.57 -22.77 14.31
N ALA A 699 21.56 -22.36 13.51
CA ALA A 699 21.34 -21.54 12.32
C ALA A 699 20.57 -22.31 11.24
N THR A 700 19.63 -21.66 10.57
CA THR A 700 18.90 -22.21 9.43
C THR A 700 19.63 -21.90 8.12
N LYS A 701 19.34 -22.64 7.07
CA LYS A 701 19.77 -22.26 5.72
C LYS A 701 19.09 -20.96 5.33
N PRO A 702 19.77 -20.05 4.62
CA PRO A 702 19.17 -18.83 4.12
C PRO A 702 17.87 -19.10 3.36
N GLY A 703 16.84 -18.29 3.64
CA GLY A 703 15.53 -18.41 3.01
C GLY A 703 14.67 -19.62 3.42
N ALA A 704 15.06 -20.38 4.45
CA ALA A 704 14.34 -21.60 4.81
C ALA A 704 13.13 -21.39 5.73
N VAL A 705 13.05 -20.25 6.45
CA VAL A 705 12.03 -20.02 7.48
C VAL A 705 11.59 -18.57 7.45
N ALA A 706 10.28 -18.33 7.48
CA ALA A 706 9.73 -16.98 7.54
C ALA A 706 10.10 -16.25 8.84
N ALA A 707 10.26 -14.94 8.77
CA ALA A 707 10.75 -14.11 9.87
C ALA A 707 9.97 -14.21 11.19
N LEU A 708 8.65 -14.49 11.10
CA LEU A 708 7.80 -14.63 12.28
C LEU A 708 7.63 -16.08 12.76
N GLU A 709 8.12 -17.04 11.99
CA GLU A 709 8.13 -18.45 12.41
C GLU A 709 9.27 -18.73 13.37
N ARG A 710 10.39 -18.02 13.21
CA ARG A 710 11.58 -18.17 14.04
C ARG A 710 12.21 -16.81 14.28
N TYR A 711 12.36 -16.45 15.55
CA TYR A 711 12.94 -15.17 15.95
C TYR A 711 13.57 -15.24 17.34
N VAL A 712 14.46 -14.31 17.61
CA VAL A 712 14.96 -14.02 18.96
C VAL A 712 14.26 -12.77 19.47
N ALA A 713 13.76 -12.82 20.69
CA ALA A 713 13.03 -11.72 21.30
C ALA A 713 13.57 -11.32 22.68
N CYS A 714 13.43 -10.04 22.96
CA CYS A 714 13.37 -9.52 24.32
C CYS A 714 11.92 -9.68 24.79
N ARG A 715 11.66 -10.67 25.63
CA ARG A 715 10.33 -11.02 26.12
C ARG A 715 10.02 -10.29 27.39
N PHE A 716 8.88 -9.61 27.40
CA PHE A 716 8.33 -8.93 28.56
C PHE A 716 7.08 -9.67 29.04
N ALA A 717 6.88 -9.71 30.36
CA ALA A 717 5.69 -10.29 30.96
C ALA A 717 5.24 -9.46 32.17
N TRP A 718 3.93 -9.39 32.39
CA TRP A 718 3.29 -8.71 33.50
C TRP A 718 2.25 -9.61 34.16
N ASN A 719 1.70 -9.17 35.30
CA ASN A 719 0.81 -9.99 36.10
C ASN A 719 -0.53 -10.19 35.39
N GLU A 720 -1.04 -11.41 35.36
CA GLU A 720 -2.32 -11.79 34.75
C GLU A 720 -3.54 -11.10 35.40
N ASN A 721 -3.41 -10.64 36.66
CA ASN A 721 -4.48 -9.90 37.33
C ASN A 721 -4.45 -8.39 37.02
N ASP A 722 -3.44 -7.89 36.32
CA ASP A 722 -3.35 -6.47 35.93
C ASP A 722 -4.10 -6.29 34.58
N ASP A 723 -5.19 -5.54 34.61
CA ASP A 723 -5.93 -5.14 33.40
C ASP A 723 -5.23 -3.93 32.76
N LEU A 724 -4.48 -4.18 31.69
CA LEU A 724 -3.59 -3.20 31.05
C LEU A 724 -3.86 -3.09 29.54
N ASP A 725 -4.08 -1.88 29.07
CA ASP A 725 -4.04 -1.55 27.65
C ASP A 725 -2.60 -1.54 27.15
N VAL A 726 -2.38 -2.17 26.00
CA VAL A 726 -1.13 -2.03 25.27
C VAL A 726 -1.22 -0.81 24.36
N VAL A 727 -0.49 0.24 24.68
CA VAL A 727 -0.42 1.48 23.89
C VAL A 727 0.83 1.44 23.04
N ARG A 728 0.67 1.64 21.72
CA ARG A 728 1.78 1.69 20.76
C ARG A 728 2.07 3.10 20.26
N SER A 729 3.34 3.35 19.92
CA SER A 729 3.75 4.55 19.20
C SER A 729 3.41 4.44 17.71
N LEU A 730 2.68 5.41 17.15
CA LEU A 730 2.30 5.45 15.73
C LEU A 730 2.22 6.91 15.27
N HIS A 731 3.01 7.32 14.26
CA HIS A 731 3.00 8.67 13.66
C HIS A 731 3.09 9.83 14.66
N GLY A 732 3.86 9.69 15.72
CA GLY A 732 3.92 10.69 16.79
C GLY A 732 2.76 10.62 17.79
N GLN A 733 1.85 9.68 17.65
CA GLN A 733 0.66 9.45 18.47
C GLN A 733 0.81 8.18 19.33
N SER A 734 0.06 8.11 20.41
CA SER A 734 0.05 6.99 21.37
C SER A 734 -1.31 6.30 21.29
N VAL A 735 -1.39 5.19 20.58
CA VAL A 735 -2.63 4.50 20.18
C VAL A 735 -2.76 3.19 20.93
N VAL A 736 -3.95 2.90 21.49
CA VAL A 736 -4.24 1.58 22.07
C VAL A 736 -4.27 0.54 20.97
N SER A 737 -3.69 -0.65 21.21
CA SER A 737 -3.62 -1.73 20.23
C SER A 737 -4.04 -3.06 20.85
N GLU A 738 -4.97 -3.71 20.19
CA GLU A 738 -5.41 -5.08 20.50
C GLU A 738 -4.78 -6.13 19.59
N ARG A 739 -3.91 -5.71 18.69
CA ARG A 739 -3.31 -6.60 17.68
C ARG A 739 -2.32 -7.58 18.29
N THR A 740 -2.26 -8.75 17.67
CA THR A 740 -1.22 -9.76 17.98
C THR A 740 0.15 -9.30 17.48
N LEU A 741 0.26 -8.81 16.24
CA LEU A 741 1.46 -8.20 15.68
C LEU A 741 1.35 -6.68 15.76
N ILE A 742 2.26 -6.06 16.48
CA ILE A 742 2.29 -4.61 16.74
C ILE A 742 3.54 -4.02 16.10
N THR A 743 3.38 -2.94 15.36
CA THR A 743 4.50 -2.10 14.94
C THR A 743 4.60 -0.89 15.85
N ALA A 744 5.70 -0.77 16.58
CA ALA A 744 5.93 0.32 17.54
C ALA A 744 7.44 0.62 17.71
N PRO A 745 8.07 1.27 16.71
CA PRO A 745 9.53 1.40 16.72
C PRO A 745 10.10 2.35 17.80
N HIS A 746 9.24 3.16 18.42
CA HIS A 746 9.69 4.13 19.42
C HIS A 746 9.47 3.62 20.84
N PHE A 747 8.23 3.31 21.19
CA PHE A 747 7.91 2.75 22.49
C PHE A 747 6.56 2.01 22.50
N LEU A 748 6.40 1.18 23.52
CA LEU A 748 5.15 0.60 23.96
C LEU A 748 4.92 1.02 25.42
N SER A 749 3.65 1.24 25.77
CA SER A 749 3.27 1.47 27.17
C SER A 749 2.17 0.50 27.58
N LEU A 750 2.30 -0.07 28.76
CA LEU A 750 1.25 -0.84 29.40
C LEU A 750 0.54 0.10 30.37
N ARG A 751 -0.68 0.49 30.03
CA ARG A 751 -1.46 1.49 30.76
C ARG A 751 -2.57 0.80 31.55
N PRO A 752 -2.70 1.06 32.85
CA PRO A 752 -3.82 0.55 33.63
C PRO A 752 -5.16 1.06 33.08
N VAL A 753 -6.12 0.14 32.83
CA VAL A 753 -7.47 0.47 32.37
C VAL A 753 -8.24 1.24 33.44
N HIS A 754 -8.02 0.87 34.72
CA HIS A 754 -8.68 1.51 35.83
C HIS A 754 -7.77 2.55 36.51
N ALA A 755 -8.27 3.73 36.74
CA ALA A 755 -7.56 4.84 37.41
C ALA A 755 -7.33 4.50 38.90
N GLY A 756 -6.34 3.64 39.19
CA GLY A 756 -5.97 3.21 40.53
C GLY A 756 -4.66 3.79 41.05
N GLY A 757 -4.08 4.83 40.38
CA GLY A 757 -2.81 5.46 40.79
C GLY A 757 -1.56 4.66 40.37
N ALA A 758 -1.71 3.53 39.71
CA ALA A 758 -0.60 2.77 39.15
C ALA A 758 0.01 3.49 37.94
N ALA A 759 1.35 3.58 37.91
CA ALA A 759 2.04 4.20 36.79
C ALA A 759 2.06 3.31 35.55
N ASP A 760 2.03 3.93 34.38
CA ASP A 760 2.27 3.26 33.10
C ASP A 760 3.64 2.57 33.11
N VAL A 761 3.70 1.35 32.58
CA VAL A 761 4.98 0.71 32.27
C VAL A 761 5.40 1.13 30.89
N ASN A 762 6.58 1.71 30.72
CA ASN A 762 7.10 2.17 29.46
C ASN A 762 8.23 1.26 28.97
N ILE A 763 8.14 0.77 27.74
CA ILE A 763 9.15 -0.02 27.06
C ILE A 763 9.65 0.79 25.86
N LEU A 764 10.83 1.40 25.95
CA LEU A 764 11.47 2.08 24.84
C LEU A 764 12.14 1.03 23.96
N THR A 765 11.71 0.94 22.71
CA THR A 765 12.01 -0.22 21.84
C THR A 765 13.34 -0.13 21.10
N GLY A 766 14.01 1.05 21.15
CA GLY A 766 15.32 1.23 20.51
C GLY A 766 15.29 1.10 18.98
N ALA A 767 14.19 1.51 18.34
CA ALA A 767 13.90 1.40 16.93
C ALA A 767 13.47 0.00 16.45
N LEU A 768 13.28 -0.99 17.30
CA LEU A 768 12.78 -2.30 16.93
C LEU A 768 11.35 -2.17 16.36
N PRO A 769 11.10 -2.58 15.11
CA PRO A 769 9.83 -2.28 14.46
C PRO A 769 8.69 -3.19 14.91
N TRP A 770 8.95 -4.46 15.20
CA TRP A 770 7.92 -5.47 15.40
C TRP A 770 7.91 -6.06 16.80
N HIS A 771 6.69 -6.17 17.32
CA HIS A 771 6.40 -6.76 18.62
C HIS A 771 5.25 -7.74 18.48
N LEU A 772 5.35 -8.92 19.10
CA LEU A 772 4.34 -9.96 19.04
C LEU A 772 3.75 -10.20 20.44
N ARG A 773 2.42 -10.08 20.55
CA ARG A 773 1.72 -10.54 21.76
C ARG A 773 1.69 -12.06 21.75
N ALA A 774 2.62 -12.66 22.48
CA ALA A 774 2.72 -14.12 22.57
C ALA A 774 1.63 -14.72 23.47
N SER A 775 1.05 -13.92 24.37
CA SER A 775 -0.17 -14.19 25.14
C SER A 775 -0.76 -12.85 25.62
N PRO A 776 -1.95 -12.82 26.24
CA PRO A 776 -2.50 -11.59 26.80
C PRO A 776 -1.55 -10.79 27.69
N HIS A 777 -0.63 -11.47 28.39
CA HIS A 777 0.30 -10.88 29.38
C HIS A 777 1.77 -11.05 28.99
N ILE A 778 2.07 -11.46 27.77
CA ILE A 778 3.44 -11.66 27.26
C ILE A 778 3.62 -10.93 25.92
N LEU A 779 4.68 -10.13 25.85
CA LEU A 779 5.05 -9.38 24.65
C LEU A 779 6.50 -9.68 24.27
N ASP A 780 6.71 -10.09 23.02
CA ASP A 780 8.01 -10.33 22.41
C ASP A 780 8.42 -9.14 21.54
N SER A 781 9.45 -8.39 21.91
CA SER A 781 10.11 -7.41 21.03
C SER A 781 11.17 -8.13 20.20
N LEU A 782 10.98 -8.18 18.87
CA LEU A 782 11.81 -8.98 17.98
C LEU A 782 13.20 -8.35 17.82
N LEU A 783 14.24 -9.07 18.25
CA LEU A 783 15.64 -8.66 18.15
C LEU A 783 16.25 -9.14 16.83
N LEU A 784 16.13 -10.43 16.55
CA LEU A 784 16.61 -11.06 15.33
C LEU A 784 15.47 -11.83 14.66
N ALA A 785 15.36 -11.74 13.35
CA ALA A 785 14.41 -12.50 12.55
C ALA A 785 15.02 -12.82 11.18
N GLY A 786 14.45 -13.77 10.45
CA GLY A 786 15.01 -14.21 9.16
C GLY A 786 16.38 -14.89 9.33
N ASP A 787 17.33 -14.50 8.50
CA ASP A 787 18.67 -15.11 8.42
C ASP A 787 19.70 -14.43 9.31
N ALA A 788 19.31 -13.37 10.06
CA ALA A 788 20.20 -12.66 10.97
C ALA A 788 20.66 -13.57 12.11
N THR A 789 21.97 -13.70 12.31
CA THR A 789 22.58 -14.59 13.33
C THR A 789 23.20 -13.85 14.50
N THR A 790 23.46 -12.57 14.37
CA THR A 790 24.08 -11.75 15.43
C THR A 790 23.45 -10.37 15.47
N GLY A 791 23.39 -9.75 16.66
CA GLY A 791 22.91 -8.37 16.80
C GLY A 791 23.24 -7.75 18.15
N LYS A 792 23.23 -6.40 18.14
CA LYS A 792 23.38 -5.56 19.35
C LYS A 792 22.20 -4.60 19.42
N PHE A 793 21.53 -4.58 20.55
CA PHE A 793 20.29 -3.86 20.74
C PHE A 793 20.33 -3.06 22.03
N THR A 794 19.72 -1.89 22.02
CA THR A 794 19.55 -1.06 23.21
C THR A 794 18.07 -0.75 23.39
N LEU A 795 17.49 -1.21 24.48
CA LEU A 795 16.12 -0.90 24.90
C LEU A 795 16.18 -0.20 26.27
N ALA A 796 15.05 0.33 26.73
CA ALA A 796 14.92 0.75 28.10
C ALA A 796 13.53 0.46 28.64
N VAL A 797 13.43 0.18 29.94
CA VAL A 797 12.17 -0.08 30.63
C VAL A 797 12.04 0.81 31.85
N GLY A 798 10.84 1.27 32.15
CA GLY A 798 10.61 2.12 33.32
C GLY A 798 9.14 2.36 33.60
N LEU A 799 8.88 3.27 34.56
CA LEU A 799 7.57 3.51 35.11
C LEU A 799 7.22 5.00 35.12
N GLY A 800 6.05 5.35 34.59
CA GLY A 800 5.49 6.69 34.67
C GLY A 800 6.32 7.77 34.01
N LEU A 801 6.81 7.52 32.79
CA LEU A 801 7.49 8.54 32.00
C LEU A 801 6.51 9.62 31.58
N ALA A 802 6.77 10.86 31.95
CA ALA A 802 5.95 12.00 31.56
C ALA A 802 5.98 12.23 30.03
N ARG A 803 7.12 11.96 29.40
CA ARG A 803 7.35 12.18 27.95
C ARG A 803 8.02 10.98 27.29
N PRO A 804 7.29 9.86 27.09
CA PRO A 804 7.88 8.64 26.53
C PRO A 804 8.41 8.83 25.10
N TRP A 805 7.76 9.71 24.30
CA TRP A 805 8.22 10.05 22.96
C TRP A 805 9.61 10.69 22.95
N ASP A 806 9.84 11.70 23.80
CA ASP A 806 11.13 12.39 23.84
C ASP A 806 12.25 11.44 24.28
N ALA A 807 11.99 10.63 25.30
CA ALA A 807 12.93 9.62 25.77
C ALA A 807 13.23 8.56 24.69
N ALA A 808 12.21 8.11 23.95
CA ALA A 808 12.40 7.13 22.89
C ALA A 808 13.25 7.71 21.74
N LEU A 809 12.97 8.94 21.32
CA LEU A 809 13.75 9.61 20.27
C LEU A 809 15.21 9.83 20.67
N ASP A 810 15.45 10.25 21.93
CA ASP A 810 16.81 10.44 22.43
C ASP A 810 17.56 9.11 22.49
N LEU A 811 16.94 8.04 22.98
CA LEU A 811 17.52 6.69 23.01
C LEU A 811 17.90 6.23 21.60
N ILE A 812 16.99 6.36 20.64
CA ILE A 812 17.18 5.91 19.26
C ILE A 812 18.27 6.73 18.56
N ALA A 813 18.23 8.06 18.72
CA ALA A 813 19.15 8.97 18.03
C ALA A 813 20.58 8.90 18.54
N THR A 814 20.76 8.78 19.88
CA THR A 814 22.05 8.92 20.53
C THR A 814 22.58 7.63 21.19
N GLY A 815 21.70 6.63 21.35
CA GLY A 815 22.01 5.43 22.15
C GLY A 815 22.15 5.70 23.66
N SER A 816 21.82 6.90 24.13
CA SER A 816 21.91 7.28 25.53
C SER A 816 20.69 8.10 25.96
N LEU A 817 20.42 8.07 27.27
CA LEU A 817 19.36 8.83 27.89
C LEU A 817 20.00 9.68 29.00
N ALA A 818 19.71 10.96 28.98
CA ALA A 818 20.05 11.89 30.05
C ALA A 818 18.75 12.48 30.59
N ALA A 819 18.78 12.87 31.87
CA ALA A 819 17.68 13.65 32.42
C ALA A 819 17.51 14.92 31.57
N PRO A 820 16.27 15.24 31.11
CA PRO A 820 16.07 16.44 30.33
C PRO A 820 16.54 17.66 31.14
N PRO A 821 17.22 18.62 30.49
CA PRO A 821 17.51 19.89 31.16
C PRO A 821 16.19 20.53 31.61
N PRO A 822 16.18 21.33 32.67
CA PRO A 822 14.99 22.07 33.08
C PRO A 822 14.43 22.82 31.87
N ALA A 823 13.12 22.87 31.76
CA ALA A 823 12.34 23.27 30.58
C ALA A 823 12.95 24.47 29.83
N ALA A 824 13.80 24.18 28.84
CA ALA A 824 14.26 25.17 27.88
C ALA A 824 13.22 25.28 26.74
N PRO A 825 12.93 26.48 26.23
CA PRO A 825 12.07 26.67 25.08
C PRO A 825 12.61 25.86 23.85
N PRO A 826 11.73 25.39 22.96
CA PRO A 826 10.26 25.60 23.00
C PRO A 826 9.58 24.75 24.09
N ALA A 827 8.67 25.37 24.83
CA ALA A 827 7.90 24.75 25.89
C ALA A 827 6.39 24.90 25.60
N THR A 828 5.62 23.85 25.85
CA THR A 828 4.18 23.85 25.67
C THR A 828 3.45 23.68 26.99
N THR A 829 2.27 24.31 27.11
CA THR A 829 1.36 24.12 28.24
C THR A 829 0.70 22.76 28.28
N ALA A 830 0.75 22.00 27.16
CA ALA A 830 0.08 20.71 26.98
C ALA A 830 1.12 19.58 26.84
N ASP A 831 1.20 18.68 27.83
CA ASP A 831 2.14 17.55 27.81
C ASP A 831 1.89 16.55 26.67
N HIS A 832 0.67 16.54 26.12
CA HIS A 832 0.25 15.69 25.01
C HIS A 832 0.59 16.29 23.63
N VAL A 833 1.19 17.48 23.59
CA VAL A 833 1.57 18.13 22.31
C VAL A 833 3.08 18.10 22.15
N ARG A 834 3.49 17.72 20.95
CA ARG A 834 4.90 17.64 20.56
C ARG A 834 5.20 18.70 19.52
N ILE A 835 6.39 19.26 19.62
CA ILE A 835 6.87 20.28 18.70
C ILE A 835 7.98 19.66 17.83
N THR A 836 7.85 19.80 16.53
CA THR A 836 8.81 19.28 15.57
C THR A 836 9.35 20.38 14.68
N TRP A 837 10.63 20.34 14.35
CA TRP A 837 11.28 21.25 13.42
C TRP A 837 11.05 20.76 11.99
N GLN A 838 10.62 21.63 11.09
CA GLN A 838 10.43 21.29 9.68
C GLN A 838 11.40 22.05 8.75
N GLY A 839 11.84 23.23 9.13
CA GLY A 839 12.79 23.98 8.34
C GLY A 839 12.71 25.49 8.56
N PRO A 840 13.59 26.26 7.90
CA PRO A 840 13.45 27.70 7.85
C PRO A 840 12.37 28.13 6.87
N VAL A 841 11.65 29.20 7.19
CA VAL A 841 10.80 29.91 6.21
C VAL A 841 11.72 30.85 5.43
N MET A 842 11.81 30.68 4.12
CA MET A 842 12.77 31.38 3.25
C MET A 842 12.06 32.43 2.40
N ARG A 843 12.73 33.58 2.15
CA ARG A 843 12.32 34.58 1.18
C ARG A 843 13.57 35.12 0.47
N GLY A 844 13.64 34.96 -0.87
CA GLY A 844 14.80 35.41 -1.65
C GLY A 844 16.13 34.81 -1.14
N GLY A 845 16.15 33.54 -0.77
CA GLY A 845 17.33 32.85 -0.25
C GLY A 845 17.73 33.22 1.18
N ARG A 846 16.91 34.03 1.92
CA ARG A 846 17.17 34.42 3.30
C ARG A 846 16.15 33.80 4.24
N PRO A 847 16.56 33.25 5.40
CA PRO A 847 15.63 32.80 6.43
C PRO A 847 14.95 34.01 7.07
N ILE A 848 13.63 34.07 7.01
CA ILE A 848 12.78 35.10 7.62
C ILE A 848 12.01 34.60 8.81
N GLY A 849 12.06 33.30 9.06
CA GLY A 849 11.30 32.63 10.14
C GLY A 849 11.61 31.15 10.20
N VAL A 850 10.79 30.45 10.94
CA VAL A 850 10.88 28.99 11.14
C VAL A 850 9.53 28.33 10.90
N ARG A 851 9.55 27.13 10.32
CA ARG A 851 8.41 26.25 10.14
C ARG A 851 8.48 25.13 11.15
N VAL A 852 7.39 24.91 11.86
CA VAL A 852 7.28 23.90 12.92
C VAL A 852 6.01 23.08 12.74
N GLY A 853 6.03 21.83 13.21
CA GLY A 853 4.87 20.97 13.36
C GLY A 853 4.45 20.87 14.83
N LEU A 854 3.18 20.91 15.10
CA LEU A 854 2.57 20.54 16.37
C LEU A 854 1.82 19.22 16.17
N VAL A 855 2.13 18.23 16.98
CA VAL A 855 1.50 16.89 16.91
C VAL A 855 0.74 16.66 18.21
N GLU A 856 -0.58 16.51 18.13
CA GLU A 856 -1.38 16.05 19.25
C GLU A 856 -1.23 14.53 19.37
N SER A 857 -0.75 14.04 20.51
CA SER A 857 -0.23 12.67 20.66
C SER A 857 -1.09 11.72 21.50
N GLN A 858 -2.19 12.18 22.11
CA GLN A 858 -2.99 11.39 23.06
C GLN A 858 -4.51 11.40 22.80
N GLY A 859 -4.96 12.00 21.68
CA GLY A 859 -6.38 12.14 21.37
C GLY A 859 -7.11 13.17 22.21
N LYS A 860 -6.40 14.21 22.67
CA LYS A 860 -6.93 15.31 23.49
C LYS A 860 -6.94 16.61 22.68
N GLY A 861 -8.11 17.06 22.22
CA GLY A 861 -8.23 18.38 21.60
C GLY A 861 -8.22 19.50 22.64
N GLY A 862 -7.77 20.70 22.24
CA GLY A 862 -7.78 21.87 23.13
C GLY A 862 -6.87 23.01 22.66
N ASP A 863 -6.95 24.11 23.39
CA ASP A 863 -6.05 25.24 23.18
C ASP A 863 -4.64 24.93 23.68
N VAL A 864 -3.67 25.21 22.85
CA VAL A 864 -2.25 24.94 23.11
C VAL A 864 -1.46 26.23 23.02
N THR A 865 -0.78 26.61 24.10
CA THR A 865 0.16 27.72 24.09
C THR A 865 1.59 27.19 24.09
N VAL A 866 2.39 27.68 23.15
CA VAL A 866 3.79 27.35 23.00
C VAL A 866 4.65 28.59 23.25
N ASP A 867 5.56 28.52 24.20
CA ASP A 867 6.64 29.49 24.40
C ASP A 867 7.84 29.08 23.55
N TRP A 868 8.20 29.87 22.57
CA TRP A 868 9.28 29.58 21.61
C TRP A 868 10.66 29.95 22.14
N GLY A 869 10.73 30.78 23.19
CA GLY A 869 11.99 31.30 23.72
C GLY A 869 12.61 32.44 22.92
N PHE A 870 12.05 32.75 21.75
CA PHE A 870 12.40 33.90 20.89
C PHE A 870 11.18 34.71 20.52
N ASP A 871 11.39 35.99 20.16
CA ASP A 871 10.29 36.90 19.79
C ASP A 871 9.70 36.49 18.43
N VAL A 872 8.36 36.39 18.38
CA VAL A 872 7.59 36.05 17.19
C VAL A 872 6.83 37.27 16.73
N ALA A 873 7.05 37.73 15.49
CA ALA A 873 6.38 38.87 14.93
C ALA A 873 5.02 38.55 14.36
N ALA A 874 4.92 37.42 13.67
CA ALA A 874 3.68 36.90 13.11
C ALA A 874 3.72 35.38 13.03
N ALA A 875 2.54 34.77 13.09
CA ALA A 875 2.39 33.32 12.92
C ALA A 875 1.17 33.01 12.05
N ARG A 876 1.22 31.92 11.30
CA ARG A 876 0.07 31.39 10.56
C ARG A 876 0.09 29.87 10.52
N VAL A 877 -1.09 29.28 10.35
CA VAL A 877 -1.21 27.89 9.93
C VAL A 877 -0.84 27.78 8.46
N ALA A 878 -0.03 26.81 8.12
CA ALA A 878 0.37 26.53 6.77
C ALA A 878 0.00 25.08 6.38
N ASP A 879 -0.35 24.86 5.10
CA ASP A 879 -0.48 23.51 4.56
C ASP A 879 0.90 22.86 4.30
N ALA A 880 0.89 21.65 3.80
CA ALA A 880 2.13 20.90 3.52
C ALA A 880 3.03 21.61 2.46
N LEU A 881 2.44 22.43 1.59
CA LEU A 881 3.14 23.21 0.56
C LEU A 881 3.53 24.61 1.04
N GLY A 882 3.25 24.95 2.31
CA GLY A 882 3.58 26.26 2.87
C GLY A 882 2.60 27.37 2.46
N ARG A 883 1.44 27.05 1.91
CA ARG A 883 0.36 28.00 1.63
C ARG A 883 -0.46 28.26 2.89
N PRO A 884 -1.22 29.37 2.99
CA PRO A 884 -2.16 29.55 4.09
C PRO A 884 -3.09 28.34 4.24
N GLY A 885 -3.08 27.69 5.39
CA GLY A 885 -3.82 26.45 5.66
C GLY A 885 -5.03 26.69 6.54
N GLY A 886 -6.22 26.24 6.08
CA GLY A 886 -7.40 26.08 6.89
C GLY A 886 -8.00 27.34 7.52
N SER A 887 -9.07 27.13 8.31
CA SER A 887 -9.77 28.19 9.08
C SER A 887 -9.20 28.42 10.49
N GLN A 888 -8.16 27.68 10.86
CA GLN A 888 -7.55 27.79 12.19
C GLN A 888 -6.68 29.03 12.28
N SER A 889 -6.81 29.76 13.39
CA SER A 889 -6.01 30.95 13.69
C SER A 889 -4.92 30.64 14.71
N VAL A 890 -3.82 31.38 14.58
CA VAL A 890 -2.74 31.39 15.56
C VAL A 890 -2.64 32.80 16.12
N THR A 891 -2.78 32.96 17.43
CA THR A 891 -2.57 34.23 18.10
C THR A 891 -1.16 34.35 18.61
N VAL A 892 -0.53 35.51 18.46
CA VAL A 892 0.85 35.79 18.86
C VAL A 892 0.85 36.74 20.06
N ALA A 893 1.59 36.39 21.11
CA ALA A 893 1.81 37.20 22.29
C ALA A 893 3.31 37.21 22.67
N GLY A 894 4.09 38.08 22.03
CA GLY A 894 5.52 38.20 22.24
C GLY A 894 6.27 36.92 21.80
N ARG A 895 6.69 36.09 22.76
CA ARG A 895 7.39 34.86 22.49
C ARG A 895 6.47 33.65 22.38
N SER A 896 5.20 33.84 22.66
CA SER A 896 4.25 32.72 22.72
C SER A 896 3.24 32.80 21.59
N THR A 897 2.84 31.63 21.13
CA THR A 897 1.69 31.47 20.23
C THR A 897 0.66 30.57 20.85
N THR A 898 -0.62 30.87 20.62
CA THR A 898 -1.76 30.04 21.05
C THR A 898 -2.60 29.66 19.83
N THR A 899 -2.93 28.38 19.73
CA THR A 899 -3.78 27.81 18.69
C THR A 899 -4.58 26.65 19.25
N TYR A 900 -5.69 26.31 18.60
CA TYR A 900 -6.48 25.14 18.93
C TYR A 900 -5.96 23.93 18.15
N LEU A 901 -5.70 22.80 18.81
CA LEU A 901 -5.40 21.51 18.19
C LEU A 901 -6.62 20.58 18.34
N ARG A 902 -6.99 19.94 17.25
CA ARG A 902 -7.98 18.86 17.27
C ARG A 902 -7.37 17.57 17.77
N ARG A 903 -8.20 16.59 18.08
CA ARG A 903 -7.71 15.23 18.44
C ARG A 903 -6.90 14.64 17.31
N TRP A 904 -5.72 14.12 17.64
CA TRP A 904 -4.82 13.46 16.69
C TRP A 904 -4.37 14.35 15.53
N GLU A 905 -4.37 15.65 15.70
CA GLU A 905 -4.00 16.60 14.65
C GLU A 905 -2.48 16.80 14.59
N TRP A 906 -1.99 16.83 13.36
CA TRP A 906 -0.71 17.39 12.99
C TRP A 906 -0.94 18.76 12.32
N LEU A 907 -0.44 19.81 12.94
CA LEU A 907 -0.63 21.19 12.49
C LEU A 907 0.71 21.81 12.16
N GLN A 908 0.85 22.36 10.96
CA GLN A 908 2.04 23.08 10.54
C GLN A 908 1.86 24.58 10.77
N ILE A 909 2.86 25.21 11.40
CA ILE A 909 2.84 26.65 11.70
C ILE A 909 4.13 27.28 11.17
N ASP A 910 3.96 28.40 10.45
CA ASP A 910 5.05 29.30 10.08
C ASP A 910 5.12 30.44 11.10
N LEU A 911 6.33 30.67 11.65
CA LEU A 911 6.63 31.75 12.61
C LEU A 911 7.62 32.72 11.95
N LEU A 912 7.33 34.00 11.93
CA LEU A 912 8.23 35.04 11.41
C LEU A 912 9.03 35.70 12.54
N PHE A 913 10.27 36.01 12.25
CA PHE A 913 11.12 36.82 13.12
C PHE A 913 10.76 38.31 13.08
N PRO A 914 11.02 39.10 14.14
CA PRO A 914 10.78 40.53 14.18
C PRO A 914 11.44 41.27 13.00
N GLY A 915 10.71 42.27 12.48
CA GLY A 915 11.15 43.09 11.34
C GLY A 915 10.86 42.44 9.97
N GLN A 916 10.13 41.35 9.92
CA GLN A 916 9.73 40.65 8.68
C GLN A 916 8.22 40.83 8.35
N GLU A 917 7.47 41.54 9.18
CA GLU A 917 6.02 41.66 9.09
C GLU A 917 5.52 42.43 7.85
N SER A 918 6.32 43.40 7.37
CA SER A 918 5.93 44.34 6.30
C SER A 918 6.29 43.92 4.88
N ALA A 919 6.86 42.77 4.68
CA ALA A 919 7.48 42.38 3.41
C ALA A 919 6.60 41.49 2.52
N GLY A 920 5.34 41.83 2.27
CA GLY A 920 4.51 41.20 1.24
C GLY A 920 3.99 39.79 1.59
N GLU A 921 3.53 39.06 0.60
CA GLU A 921 2.95 37.72 0.74
C GLU A 921 3.90 36.71 1.42
N TRP A 922 3.31 35.83 2.22
CA TRP A 922 4.05 34.71 2.82
C TRP A 922 4.64 33.81 1.72
N PRO A 923 5.91 33.41 1.82
CA PRO A 923 6.48 32.51 0.84
C PRO A 923 5.84 31.11 0.90
N THR A 924 5.57 30.55 -0.26
CA THR A 924 5.24 29.15 -0.43
C THR A 924 6.50 28.33 -0.75
N GLU A 925 6.44 27.01 -0.69
CA GLU A 925 7.60 26.20 -1.08
C GLU A 925 7.95 26.33 -2.56
N GLU A 926 6.99 26.63 -3.41
CA GLU A 926 7.24 26.93 -4.83
C GLU A 926 8.08 28.20 -5.02
N THR A 927 7.80 29.24 -4.22
CA THR A 927 8.53 30.51 -4.28
C THR A 927 9.83 30.51 -3.47
N ALA A 928 10.01 29.59 -2.55
CA ALA A 928 11.25 29.47 -1.76
C ALA A 928 12.40 28.82 -2.53
N ASN A 929 12.09 28.02 -3.55
CA ASN A 929 13.06 27.31 -4.40
C ASN A 929 13.29 27.96 -5.78
N ALA A 930 12.52 29.01 -6.13
CA ALA A 930 12.77 29.89 -7.25
C ALA A 930 13.77 31.00 -6.84
#